data_967131fbac38f84a01ecf57800b11bc4
#
_entry.id   967131fbac38f84a01ecf57800b11bc4
#
_cell.length_a   1.000
_cell.length_b   1.000
_cell.length_c   1.000
_cell.angle_alpha   90.00
_cell.angle_beta   90.00
_cell.angle_gamma   90.00
#
_symmetry.space_group_name_H-M   'P 1'
#
loop_
_entity.id
_entity.type
_entity.pdbx_description
1 polymer ?
#
loop_
_entity_poly.entity_id
_entity_poly.type
_entity_poly.pdbx_seq_one_letter_code
_entity_poly.pdbx_strand_id
1 'polypeptide(L)'
;MTIVRSHLYYAEGAQVMNKGWIQKATALTLMISLTIPAIGFGGATSHAEEYELKQAVTSPTFSNVSVHDPSIIKAGGTFYVFGSHISAAKSQDLMNWTSFANGYTTPGNTIYGDLSKNLAGSFKWAGENDADSKGGFSVWAPDVIWNPKYVNADGTKGAYTIYYCTSSTYIRSAIGMAVSQKIEGPYTYVDTMIYSGFTKEKAFDNNSTVDKKWTNTNIQTLINQKKLSGESSAWFNADGTYANQNYPNAIDPTIFSDTKGKLWMTYGSWSGGIFVLEIDAKTGKPIYPGKDGQTKDGRLIDRYFGTKVAGGYGQSGEGPYIQYNKESGYYYLYMTYGGLAANGGYNMRMFRATKPDGPYQDAKGQQATWPAQTSNVTYGNKLIGNYLWDSKVGDPGYGENFGYVSPGHNSVYTDDKTGQTFLVFHTRFPARGEEHELRIHQMYINKEGWPVVSPYRYAGETLAKVSEEMVVGDYQFIDHGNDSSAAIKNTQYIRLNKDRTISGELQGTWQKKGTADAILTIDGVKYTGVFVKDWNPVTKQYNMTFTALSTNGTMGWGSRLVEESDKQVVADVYSDLSLGDVSNIISNVQLPTVSSRGTSVVWTSSNPAVVSNTGVVTRPQAGQAPANVTLTASISKGSIKQTKVFQVTVEPFVEATLTAQYSFEHNLKDTTATFGQGTVTGDRLDSTVGTITYGTGVSGQSAVFNGTSGIRLPQGLISNNSYSVAVWVKPDQLTTYSPAFFGAKDTDHWVSLIPRGATADKAMVWSGTAWYDGVTGVTIPANQWTHLAFSVDEGSLTIYVNGVQQFSGTNFPDIFTGGNASFGLGVNYWDTPFKGQMDELRIYKGSLTPAQLSELAK
;
A
#
# COMPACT_ATOMS: atom_id res chain seq x y z
N MET A 1 -10.96 7.32 24.83
CA MET A 1 -9.97 7.19 23.78
C MET A 1 -10.19 5.83 23.12
N THR A 2 -10.97 5.79 22.07
CA THR A 2 -11.53 4.57 21.47
C THR A 2 -10.55 4.11 20.37
N ILE A 3 -9.93 2.96 20.62
CA ILE A 3 -9.05 2.29 19.63
C ILE A 3 -9.97 1.58 18.63
N VAL A 4 -9.88 1.98 17.38
CA VAL A 4 -10.56 1.35 16.26
C VAL A 4 -9.95 -0.04 16.05
N ARG A 5 -10.72 -1.09 16.30
CA ARG A 5 -10.39 -2.47 15.94
C ARG A 5 -10.64 -2.65 14.44
N SER A 6 -9.57 -2.79 13.67
CA SER A 6 -9.69 -3.32 12.32
C SER A 6 -9.78 -4.85 12.39
N HIS A 7 -10.94 -5.40 12.11
CA HIS A 7 -11.12 -6.84 11.93
C HIS A 7 -10.77 -7.17 10.48
N LEU A 8 -9.68 -7.90 10.29
CA LEU A 8 -9.34 -8.54 9.02
C LEU A 8 -10.14 -9.85 8.93
N TYR A 9 -11.13 -9.89 8.05
CA TYR A 9 -11.74 -11.14 7.60
C TYR A 9 -10.92 -11.67 6.41
N TYR A 10 -10.31 -12.83 6.59
CA TYR A 10 -9.82 -13.64 5.47
C TYR A 10 -10.95 -14.53 4.97
N ALA A 11 -11.34 -14.35 3.72
CA ALA A 11 -12.14 -15.31 2.99
C ALA A 11 -11.23 -16.13 2.07
N GLU A 12 -11.07 -17.41 2.38
CA GLU A 12 -10.51 -18.40 1.48
C GLU A 12 -11.52 -18.70 0.36
N GLY A 13 -11.13 -18.47 -0.88
CA GLY A 13 -11.84 -18.93 -2.08
C GLY A 13 -10.93 -19.76 -2.95
N ALA A 14 -10.82 -21.06 -2.65
CA ALA A 14 -10.25 -22.02 -3.57
C ALA A 14 -11.26 -22.36 -4.65
N GLN A 15 -10.99 -22.08 -5.91
CA GLN A 15 -11.66 -22.72 -7.03
C GLN A 15 -10.70 -23.33 -8.03
N VAL A 16 -11.08 -24.57 -8.29
CA VAL A 16 -10.43 -25.59 -9.11
C VAL A 16 -10.44 -25.21 -10.59
N MET A 17 -9.30 -25.44 -11.17
CA MET A 17 -8.94 -25.59 -12.57
C MET A 17 -9.89 -26.34 -13.48
N ASN A 18 -10.00 -25.90 -14.69
CA ASN A 18 -10.27 -26.81 -15.81
C ASN A 18 -9.23 -26.66 -16.93
N LYS A 19 -8.72 -27.82 -17.36
CA LYS A 19 -7.71 -28.02 -18.40
C LYS A 19 -8.31 -27.81 -19.81
N GLY A 20 -7.49 -27.31 -20.68
CA GLY A 20 -7.62 -27.60 -22.06
C GLY A 20 -7.13 -26.57 -23.04
N TRP A 21 -6.16 -26.97 -23.75
CA TRP A 21 -5.84 -26.80 -25.19
C TRP A 21 -4.45 -26.23 -25.46
N ILE A 22 -3.58 -27.18 -25.75
CA ILE A 22 -2.28 -26.97 -26.41
C ILE A 22 -2.55 -26.88 -27.93
N GLN A 23 -2.09 -25.79 -28.55
CA GLN A 23 -1.82 -25.85 -30.00
C GLN A 23 -0.38 -25.41 -30.27
N LYS A 24 0.33 -26.33 -30.91
CA LYS A 24 1.68 -26.17 -31.43
C LYS A 24 1.66 -25.25 -32.67
N ALA A 25 2.51 -24.23 -32.68
CA ALA A 25 2.88 -23.55 -33.91
C ALA A 25 4.37 -23.77 -34.18
N THR A 26 4.66 -24.45 -35.26
CA THR A 26 6.01 -24.72 -35.78
C THR A 26 6.44 -23.52 -36.61
N ALA A 27 7.53 -22.86 -36.23
CA ALA A 27 8.12 -21.78 -37.04
C ALA A 27 9.14 -22.40 -38.02
N LEU A 28 8.92 -22.14 -39.28
CA LEU A 28 9.80 -22.51 -40.42
C LEU A 28 10.75 -21.35 -40.69
N THR A 29 12.04 -21.58 -40.48
CA THR A 29 13.10 -20.60 -40.80
C THR A 29 13.48 -20.69 -42.24
N LEU A 30 13.27 -19.64 -43.03
CA LEU A 30 13.74 -19.51 -44.41
C LEU A 30 14.99 -18.65 -44.45
N MET A 31 16.14 -19.22 -44.73
CA MET A 31 17.35 -18.50 -45.09
C MET A 31 17.32 -18.08 -46.57
N ILE A 32 17.39 -16.80 -46.83
CA ILE A 32 17.67 -16.29 -48.18
C ILE A 32 19.05 -15.61 -48.16
N SER A 33 19.99 -16.21 -48.82
CA SER A 33 21.31 -15.64 -49.11
C SER A 33 21.24 -14.78 -50.39
N LEU A 34 21.52 -13.50 -50.24
CA LEU A 34 21.68 -12.59 -51.37
C LEU A 34 23.18 -12.19 -51.47
N THR A 35 23.81 -12.65 -52.55
CA THR A 35 25.14 -12.16 -53.01
C THR A 35 24.99 -10.92 -53.87
N ILE A 36 25.68 -9.86 -53.56
CA ILE A 36 25.80 -8.65 -54.41
C ILE A 36 27.29 -8.41 -54.75
N PRO A 37 27.61 -8.14 -56.00
CA PRO A 37 28.99 -7.98 -56.43
C PRO A 37 29.55 -6.59 -56.09
N ALA A 38 30.87 -6.58 -55.85
CA ALA A 38 31.64 -5.37 -55.57
C ALA A 38 31.86 -4.55 -56.85
N ILE A 39 31.59 -3.23 -56.75
CA ILE A 39 32.13 -2.24 -57.69
C ILE A 39 32.84 -1.16 -56.86
N GLY A 40 34.15 -1.06 -57.03
CA GLY A 40 34.95 -0.05 -56.36
C GLY A 40 34.90 1.30 -57.08
N PHE A 41 35.01 2.37 -56.32
CA PHE A 41 35.65 3.65 -56.71
C PHE A 41 35.90 4.56 -55.48
N GLY A 42 37.17 4.92 -55.34
CA GLY A 42 37.74 6.24 -55.08
C GLY A 42 37.50 6.92 -53.76
N GLY A 43 38.52 6.95 -52.96
CA GLY A 43 39.02 7.80 -51.92
C GLY A 43 38.24 9.04 -51.43
N ALA A 44 37.91 9.00 -50.15
CA ALA A 44 37.80 10.18 -49.30
C ALA A 44 38.12 9.72 -47.84
N THR A 45 38.87 10.54 -47.14
CA THR A 45 39.35 10.33 -45.77
C THR A 45 38.20 10.06 -44.84
N SER A 46 38.16 8.83 -44.29
CA SER A 46 37.15 8.42 -43.32
C SER A 46 37.58 8.80 -41.92
N HIS A 47 36.77 9.59 -41.22
CA HIS A 47 36.70 9.46 -39.78
C HIS A 47 36.14 8.05 -39.50
N ALA A 48 36.93 7.23 -38.84
CA ALA A 48 36.48 5.96 -38.34
C ALA A 48 35.45 6.24 -37.21
N GLU A 49 34.15 6.20 -37.54
CA GLU A 49 33.13 5.92 -36.52
C GLU A 49 33.33 4.48 -36.10
N GLU A 50 33.74 4.31 -34.85
CA GLU A 50 33.81 3.07 -34.17
C GLU A 50 32.39 2.56 -34.01
N TYR A 51 31.95 1.69 -34.92
CA TYR A 51 30.71 0.91 -34.74
C TYR A 51 30.91 -0.03 -33.56
N GLU A 52 30.54 0.44 -32.35
CA GLU A 52 30.24 -0.51 -31.29
C GLU A 52 29.17 -1.47 -31.82
N LEU A 53 29.54 -2.71 -32.07
CA LEU A 53 28.60 -3.82 -32.22
C LEU A 53 27.71 -3.82 -30.99
N LYS A 54 26.45 -3.38 -31.12
CA LYS A 54 25.43 -3.60 -30.10
C LYS A 54 25.34 -5.11 -29.89
N GLN A 55 26.05 -5.60 -28.87
CA GLN A 55 25.68 -6.89 -28.33
C GLN A 55 24.20 -6.79 -27.97
N ALA A 56 23.39 -7.70 -28.49
CA ALA A 56 22.00 -7.81 -28.11
C ALA A 56 22.00 -8.10 -26.61
N VAL A 57 21.75 -7.06 -25.81
CA VAL A 57 21.57 -7.18 -24.38
C VAL A 57 20.32 -8.01 -24.19
N THR A 58 20.49 -9.26 -23.77
CA THR A 58 19.34 -10.12 -23.44
C THR A 58 18.59 -9.45 -22.29
N SER A 59 17.30 -9.19 -22.51
CA SER A 59 16.45 -8.62 -21.46
C SER A 59 16.48 -9.54 -20.23
N PRO A 60 16.65 -8.99 -19.03
CA PRO A 60 16.60 -9.77 -17.80
C PRO A 60 15.23 -10.46 -17.66
N THR A 61 15.24 -11.68 -17.15
CA THR A 61 14.02 -12.42 -16.84
C THR A 61 13.80 -12.41 -15.34
N PHE A 62 12.53 -12.44 -14.94
CA PHE A 62 12.15 -12.41 -13.54
C PHE A 62 11.08 -13.46 -13.26
N SER A 63 11.28 -14.23 -12.19
CA SER A 63 10.25 -15.10 -11.62
C SER A 63 9.94 -14.61 -10.20
N ASN A 64 8.70 -14.19 -9.97
CA ASN A 64 8.27 -13.60 -8.71
C ASN A 64 7.77 -14.67 -7.74
N VAL A 65 7.94 -14.40 -6.45
CA VAL A 65 7.37 -15.19 -5.34
C VAL A 65 6.77 -14.23 -4.32
N SER A 66 5.77 -14.73 -3.59
CA SER A 66 5.21 -14.04 -2.45
C SER A 66 5.89 -14.57 -1.18
N VAL A 67 6.72 -13.75 -0.55
CA VAL A 67 7.34 -14.01 0.75
C VAL A 67 7.25 -12.74 1.57
N HIS A 68 6.46 -12.77 2.63
CA HIS A 68 6.28 -11.66 3.56
C HIS A 68 7.41 -11.66 4.59
N ASP A 69 7.90 -10.49 5.02
CA ASP A 69 8.97 -10.33 6.03
C ASP A 69 10.25 -11.13 5.69
N PRO A 70 10.85 -10.91 4.50
CA PRO A 70 11.90 -11.79 4.01
C PRO A 70 13.22 -11.60 4.74
N SER A 71 13.79 -12.69 5.28
CA SER A 71 15.19 -12.78 5.71
C SER A 71 16.01 -13.53 4.67
N ILE A 72 17.11 -12.95 4.22
CA ILE A 72 17.95 -13.50 3.17
C ILE A 72 19.26 -14.12 3.69
N ILE A 73 19.61 -15.29 3.15
CA ILE A 73 20.93 -15.92 3.38
C ILE A 73 21.43 -16.54 2.07
N LYS A 74 22.76 -16.55 1.86
CA LYS A 74 23.42 -17.27 0.76
C LYS A 74 24.11 -18.50 1.29
N ALA A 75 23.84 -19.67 0.70
CA ALA A 75 24.48 -20.94 1.04
C ALA A 75 24.79 -21.74 -0.23
N GLY A 76 26.01 -22.26 -0.33
CA GLY A 76 26.42 -23.09 -1.48
C GLY A 76 26.24 -22.42 -2.85
N GLY A 77 26.31 -21.08 -2.92
CA GLY A 77 26.09 -20.32 -4.16
C GLY A 77 24.62 -19.93 -4.42
N THR A 78 23.65 -20.50 -3.71
CA THR A 78 22.22 -20.25 -3.82
C THR A 78 21.78 -19.24 -2.76
N PHE A 79 20.93 -18.30 -3.15
CA PHE A 79 20.22 -17.39 -2.25
C PHE A 79 18.94 -18.04 -1.75
N TYR A 80 18.66 -17.87 -0.49
CA TYR A 80 17.43 -18.34 0.18
C TYR A 80 16.78 -17.19 0.91
N VAL A 81 15.46 -17.13 0.85
CA VAL A 81 14.65 -16.24 1.68
C VAL A 81 13.66 -17.06 2.51
N PHE A 82 13.49 -16.66 3.76
CA PHE A 82 12.52 -17.21 4.68
C PHE A 82 11.63 -16.08 5.17
N GLY A 83 10.34 -16.32 5.33
CA GLY A 83 9.40 -15.28 5.73
C GLY A 83 8.24 -15.79 6.58
N SER A 84 7.36 -14.88 6.91
CA SER A 84 6.15 -15.15 7.70
C SER A 84 5.27 -16.21 7.04
N HIS A 85 4.41 -16.84 7.85
CA HIS A 85 3.52 -17.95 7.43
C HIS A 85 4.27 -19.19 6.90
N ILE A 86 5.51 -19.39 7.36
CA ILE A 86 6.38 -20.50 6.92
C ILE A 86 6.61 -20.46 5.39
N SER A 87 6.72 -19.27 4.83
CA SER A 87 7.07 -19.07 3.42
C SER A 87 8.58 -19.16 3.23
N ALA A 88 9.03 -19.75 2.13
CA ALA A 88 10.44 -19.74 1.74
C ALA A 88 10.63 -19.91 0.23
N ALA A 89 11.68 -19.29 -0.30
CA ALA A 89 12.04 -19.38 -1.71
C ALA A 89 13.56 -19.34 -1.90
N LYS A 90 14.02 -19.74 -3.09
CA LYS A 90 15.43 -19.74 -3.47
C LYS A 90 15.67 -19.22 -4.87
N SER A 91 16.88 -18.69 -5.09
CA SER A 91 17.34 -18.12 -6.37
C SER A 91 18.83 -18.33 -6.57
N GLN A 92 19.28 -18.35 -7.83
CA GLN A 92 20.71 -18.38 -8.18
C GLN A 92 21.25 -16.98 -8.52
N ASP A 93 20.36 -16.01 -8.81
CA ASP A 93 20.70 -14.73 -9.43
C ASP A 93 20.00 -13.52 -8.79
N LEU A 94 19.21 -13.69 -7.72
CA LEU A 94 18.39 -12.66 -7.07
C LEU A 94 17.23 -12.12 -7.93
N MET A 95 17.06 -12.62 -9.15
CA MET A 95 16.02 -12.21 -10.09
C MET A 95 14.93 -13.28 -10.27
N ASN A 96 15.38 -14.55 -10.35
CA ASN A 96 14.50 -15.68 -10.62
C ASN A 96 14.34 -16.54 -9.36
N TRP A 97 13.16 -16.47 -8.75
CA TRP A 97 12.87 -17.13 -7.48
C TRP A 97 11.93 -18.31 -7.65
N THR A 98 12.12 -19.33 -6.83
CA THR A 98 11.26 -20.52 -6.79
C THR A 98 10.95 -20.85 -5.34
N SER A 99 9.67 -20.94 -4.97
CA SER A 99 9.23 -21.37 -3.66
C SER A 99 9.57 -22.84 -3.42
N PHE A 100 9.98 -23.17 -2.18
CA PHE A 100 10.22 -24.55 -1.75
C PHE A 100 9.48 -24.91 -0.43
N ALA A 101 8.81 -23.94 0.18
CA ALA A 101 7.97 -24.17 1.36
C ALA A 101 6.62 -24.77 1.00
N ASN A 102 6.00 -25.49 1.94
CA ASN A 102 4.68 -26.10 1.80
C ASN A 102 3.66 -25.59 2.84
N GLY A 103 3.84 -24.32 3.29
CA GLY A 103 2.93 -23.63 4.21
C GLY A 103 2.81 -24.32 5.55
N TYR A 104 1.60 -24.56 6.04
CA TYR A 104 1.31 -25.15 7.33
C TYR A 104 1.14 -26.68 7.31
N THR A 105 1.59 -27.35 6.27
CA THR A 105 1.54 -28.81 6.19
C THR A 105 2.22 -29.44 7.42
N THR A 106 1.56 -30.42 8.08
CA THR A 106 2.12 -31.15 9.20
C THR A 106 1.47 -32.54 9.36
N PRO A 107 2.20 -33.61 9.68
CA PRO A 107 3.65 -33.70 9.62
C PRO A 107 4.18 -33.59 8.19
N GLY A 108 5.50 -33.40 8.04
CA GLY A 108 6.12 -33.29 6.72
C GLY A 108 6.26 -31.85 6.23
N ASN A 109 6.22 -30.88 7.13
CA ASN A 109 6.57 -29.49 6.81
C ASN A 109 8.02 -29.41 6.32
N THR A 110 8.23 -28.71 5.23
CA THR A 110 9.57 -28.56 4.63
C THR A 110 10.55 -27.89 5.62
N ILE A 111 10.10 -26.83 6.30
CA ILE A 111 10.97 -26.02 7.19
C ILE A 111 11.10 -26.64 8.58
N TYR A 112 9.99 -27.12 9.19
CA TYR A 112 9.98 -27.54 10.59
C TYR A 112 9.63 -29.03 10.80
N GLY A 113 9.35 -29.79 9.76
CA GLY A 113 8.97 -31.21 9.88
C GLY A 113 7.60 -31.40 10.51
N ASP A 114 7.55 -31.78 11.78
CA ASP A 114 6.28 -31.87 12.53
C ASP A 114 6.10 -30.60 13.35
N LEU A 115 5.23 -29.70 12.87
CA LEU A 115 4.95 -28.40 13.51
C LEU A 115 4.47 -28.56 14.96
N SER A 116 3.60 -29.54 15.21
CA SER A 116 3.05 -29.79 16.53
C SER A 116 4.10 -30.22 17.56
N LYS A 117 5.25 -30.71 17.10
CA LYS A 117 6.40 -31.05 17.97
C LYS A 117 7.43 -29.93 17.99
N ASN A 118 7.85 -29.49 16.81
CA ASN A 118 8.96 -28.54 16.68
C ASN A 118 8.59 -27.09 16.99
N LEU A 119 7.31 -26.76 17.11
CA LEU A 119 6.85 -25.43 17.53
C LEU A 119 6.07 -25.47 18.86
N ALA A 120 5.82 -26.67 19.43
CA ALA A 120 5.01 -26.86 20.63
C ALA A 120 5.48 -26.00 21.81
N GLY A 121 6.78 -25.86 22.02
CA GLY A 121 7.35 -25.05 23.09
C GLY A 121 6.96 -23.58 23.01
N SER A 122 6.95 -23.02 21.80
CA SER A 122 6.55 -21.63 21.57
C SER A 122 5.03 -21.46 21.58
N PHE A 123 4.28 -22.39 20.99
CA PHE A 123 2.80 -22.35 20.99
C PHE A 123 2.18 -22.68 22.35
N LYS A 124 2.92 -23.29 23.26
CA LYS A 124 2.49 -23.37 24.66
C LYS A 124 2.26 -21.99 25.28
N TRP A 125 2.98 -20.98 24.84
CA TRP A 125 2.83 -19.59 25.25
C TRP A 125 1.88 -18.81 24.34
N ALA A 126 2.10 -18.81 23.03
CA ALA A 126 1.28 -18.06 22.10
C ALA A 126 -0.18 -18.60 22.04
N GLY A 127 -0.35 -19.91 22.10
CA GLY A 127 -1.64 -20.58 21.96
C GLY A 127 -1.93 -20.93 20.49
N GLU A 128 -1.95 -22.22 20.18
CA GLU A 128 -2.09 -22.75 18.80
C GLU A 128 -3.42 -22.33 18.13
N ASN A 129 -4.48 -22.22 18.94
CA ASN A 129 -5.83 -21.91 18.44
C ASN A 129 -6.38 -20.56 18.94
N ASP A 130 -5.52 -19.71 19.47
CA ASP A 130 -5.92 -18.41 19.99
C ASP A 130 -5.79 -17.32 18.91
N ALA A 131 -6.75 -16.38 18.82
CA ALA A 131 -6.73 -15.19 17.98
C ALA A 131 -6.10 -15.43 16.60
N ASP A 132 -4.93 -14.84 16.33
CA ASP A 132 -4.23 -14.93 15.04
C ASP A 132 -3.69 -16.32 14.72
N SER A 133 -3.58 -17.21 15.72
CA SER A 133 -3.18 -18.61 15.52
C SER A 133 -4.37 -19.54 15.27
N LYS A 134 -5.60 -19.05 15.34
CA LYS A 134 -6.81 -19.85 15.22
C LYS A 134 -6.85 -20.62 13.89
N GLY A 135 -6.84 -21.94 13.99
CA GLY A 135 -6.85 -22.82 12.82
C GLY A 135 -5.49 -23.05 12.17
N GLY A 136 -4.38 -22.61 12.79
CA GLY A 136 -3.03 -22.79 12.25
C GLY A 136 -1.91 -22.37 13.19
N PHE A 137 -0.68 -22.36 12.65
CA PHE A 137 0.53 -21.97 13.35
C PHE A 137 0.95 -20.57 12.87
N SER A 138 0.63 -19.53 13.64
CA SER A 138 1.10 -18.14 13.38
C SER A 138 2.57 -18.00 13.69
N VAL A 139 3.40 -18.26 12.68
CA VAL A 139 4.87 -18.11 12.73
C VAL A 139 5.24 -16.94 11.84
N TRP A 140 5.93 -15.95 12.43
CA TRP A 140 6.20 -14.67 11.81
C TRP A 140 7.69 -14.43 11.67
N ALA A 141 8.08 -13.58 10.70
CA ALA A 141 9.37 -12.93 10.51
C ALA A 141 10.57 -13.74 11.04
N PRO A 142 10.89 -14.91 10.45
CA PRO A 142 12.06 -15.69 10.85
C PRO A 142 13.34 -15.07 10.33
N ASP A 143 14.46 -15.33 11.03
CA ASP A 143 15.80 -15.06 10.51
C ASP A 143 16.66 -16.33 10.53
N VAL A 144 17.42 -16.56 9.45
CA VAL A 144 18.25 -17.76 9.30
C VAL A 144 19.69 -17.37 9.09
N ILE A 145 20.58 -17.90 9.94
CA ILE A 145 22.03 -17.74 9.79
C ILE A 145 22.77 -19.08 9.82
N TRP A 146 23.94 -19.14 9.20
CA TRP A 146 24.92 -20.19 9.48
C TRP A 146 25.76 -19.80 10.71
N ASN A 147 25.63 -20.57 11.79
CA ASN A 147 26.43 -20.38 13.00
C ASN A 147 27.52 -21.46 13.11
N PRO A 148 28.77 -21.19 12.70
CA PRO A 148 29.83 -22.19 12.70
C PRO A 148 30.30 -22.58 14.10
N LYS A 149 29.94 -21.84 15.15
CA LYS A 149 30.31 -22.09 16.54
C LYS A 149 29.24 -22.86 17.33
N TYR A 150 28.05 -23.04 16.75
CA TYR A 150 26.97 -23.76 17.41
C TYR A 150 27.42 -25.21 17.74
N VAL A 151 27.13 -25.67 18.94
CA VAL A 151 27.48 -27.01 19.38
C VAL A 151 26.20 -27.88 19.36
N ASN A 152 26.17 -28.83 18.45
CA ASN A 152 25.07 -29.77 18.29
C ASN A 152 25.00 -30.76 19.46
N ALA A 153 23.88 -31.45 19.65
CA ALA A 153 23.69 -32.44 20.72
C ALA A 153 24.68 -33.59 20.67
N ASP A 154 25.21 -33.94 19.50
CA ASP A 154 26.22 -34.95 19.27
C ASP A 154 27.66 -34.43 19.48
N GLY A 155 27.83 -33.15 19.85
CA GLY A 155 29.11 -32.48 20.05
C GLY A 155 29.77 -31.93 18.77
N THR A 156 29.19 -32.13 17.60
CA THR A 156 29.67 -31.54 16.35
C THR A 156 29.43 -30.01 16.35
N LYS A 157 30.18 -29.26 15.54
CA LYS A 157 30.06 -27.80 15.44
C LYS A 157 29.46 -27.37 14.12
N GLY A 158 28.71 -26.30 14.19
CA GLY A 158 28.08 -25.65 13.04
C GLY A 158 26.66 -26.14 12.81
N ALA A 159 25.75 -25.20 12.61
CA ALA A 159 24.37 -25.44 12.20
C ALA A 159 23.80 -24.19 11.52
N TYR A 160 22.81 -24.38 10.65
CA TYR A 160 21.85 -23.35 10.33
C TYR A 160 20.94 -23.17 11.53
N THR A 161 20.84 -21.95 12.02
CA THR A 161 19.95 -21.59 13.13
C THR A 161 18.86 -20.69 12.59
N ILE A 162 17.61 -21.08 12.79
CA ILE A 162 16.44 -20.27 12.50
C ILE A 162 15.88 -19.70 13.80
N TYR A 163 15.74 -18.39 13.86
CA TYR A 163 15.04 -17.68 14.92
C TYR A 163 13.68 -17.27 14.35
N TYR A 164 12.64 -17.53 15.06
CA TYR A 164 11.28 -17.25 14.64
C TYR A 164 10.46 -16.71 15.80
N CYS A 165 9.36 -16.06 15.52
CA CYS A 165 8.40 -15.71 16.55
C CYS A 165 7.05 -16.38 16.33
N THR A 166 6.36 -16.61 17.43
CA THR A 166 4.96 -17.04 17.47
C THR A 166 4.16 -15.98 18.19
N SER A 167 2.97 -15.67 17.70
CA SER A 167 2.09 -14.66 18.28
C SER A 167 0.64 -15.07 18.13
N SER A 168 -0.21 -14.66 19.07
CA SER A 168 -1.65 -14.89 18.95
C SER A 168 -2.47 -13.69 19.41
N THR A 169 -2.83 -13.58 20.68
CA THR A 169 -3.50 -12.40 21.21
C THR A 169 -2.51 -11.24 21.33
N TYR A 170 -3.02 -10.02 21.33
CA TYR A 170 -2.24 -8.78 21.35
C TYR A 170 -1.02 -8.84 22.27
N ILE A 171 0.19 -8.68 21.69
CA ILE A 171 1.53 -8.70 22.32
C ILE A 171 1.90 -9.97 23.11
N ARG A 172 1.06 -10.99 23.17
CA ARG A 172 1.43 -12.28 23.74
C ARG A 172 2.20 -13.09 22.69
N SER A 173 3.49 -12.85 22.66
CA SER A 173 4.40 -13.38 21.66
C SER A 173 5.59 -14.07 22.31
N ALA A 174 6.27 -14.91 21.56
CA ALA A 174 7.51 -15.53 21.98
C ALA A 174 8.47 -15.72 20.81
N ILE A 175 9.77 -15.55 21.10
CA ILE A 175 10.84 -15.84 20.15
C ILE A 175 11.39 -17.23 20.46
N GLY A 176 11.33 -18.11 19.45
CA GLY A 176 11.87 -19.45 19.45
C GLY A 176 13.08 -19.60 18.57
N MET A 177 13.79 -20.72 18.75
CA MET A 177 14.97 -21.11 17.96
C MET A 177 14.89 -22.59 17.61
N ALA A 178 15.26 -22.90 16.35
CA ALA A 178 15.45 -24.27 15.88
C ALA A 178 16.73 -24.38 15.04
N VAL A 179 17.24 -25.59 14.84
CA VAL A 179 18.51 -25.83 14.13
C VAL A 179 18.39 -26.92 13.09
N SER A 180 19.20 -26.82 12.05
CA SER A 180 19.33 -27.86 11.02
C SER A 180 20.76 -27.92 10.46
N GLN A 181 21.15 -29.08 9.96
CA GLN A 181 22.38 -29.24 9.15
C GLN A 181 22.15 -28.88 7.68
N LYS A 182 20.90 -28.74 7.26
CA LYS A 182 20.50 -28.36 5.90
C LYS A 182 19.76 -27.02 5.94
N ILE A 183 20.10 -26.12 5.03
CA ILE A 183 19.48 -24.80 4.97
C ILE A 183 17.96 -24.87 4.74
N GLU A 184 17.50 -25.79 3.92
CA GLU A 184 16.07 -25.99 3.62
C GLU A 184 15.30 -26.70 4.75
N GLY A 185 15.99 -27.14 5.82
CA GLY A 185 15.40 -27.86 6.93
C GLY A 185 15.39 -29.39 6.74
N PRO A 186 14.55 -30.15 7.50
CA PRO A 186 13.73 -29.61 8.58
C PRO A 186 14.57 -29.14 9.78
N TYR A 187 14.11 -28.06 10.43
CA TYR A 187 14.71 -27.51 11.63
C TYR A 187 14.12 -28.16 12.88
N THR A 188 14.98 -28.54 13.80
CA THR A 188 14.57 -29.13 15.10
C THR A 188 14.58 -28.07 16.20
N TYR A 189 13.52 -27.99 16.96
CA TYR A 189 13.35 -27.08 18.09
C TYR A 189 14.49 -27.18 19.10
N VAL A 190 14.94 -26.04 19.57
CA VAL A 190 15.96 -25.92 20.62
C VAL A 190 15.39 -25.30 21.88
N ASP A 191 14.77 -24.11 21.77
CA ASP A 191 14.26 -23.38 22.92
C ASP A 191 13.28 -22.27 22.52
N THR A 192 12.49 -21.80 23.48
CA THR A 192 11.76 -20.54 23.45
C THR A 192 12.37 -19.59 24.47
N MET A 193 12.90 -18.46 24.00
CA MET A 193 13.91 -17.71 24.73
C MET A 193 13.42 -16.37 25.27
N ILE A 194 12.55 -15.67 24.56
CA ILE A 194 12.02 -14.35 24.95
C ILE A 194 10.50 -14.38 24.86
N TYR A 195 9.86 -13.84 25.87
CA TYR A 195 8.42 -13.82 26.00
C TYR A 195 7.94 -12.38 26.24
N SER A 196 6.79 -12.02 25.71
CA SER A 196 6.12 -10.74 25.98
C SER A 196 4.63 -10.94 26.28
N GLY A 197 3.96 -9.89 26.75
CA GLY A 197 2.53 -9.93 27.05
C GLY A 197 2.15 -10.70 28.30
N PHE A 198 3.13 -11.09 29.14
CA PHE A 198 2.87 -11.75 30.42
C PHE A 198 2.31 -10.77 31.45
N THR A 199 1.59 -11.31 32.44
CA THR A 199 0.99 -10.53 33.52
C THR A 199 1.55 -10.94 34.88
N LYS A 200 1.32 -10.07 35.87
CA LYS A 200 1.72 -10.34 37.24
C LYS A 200 0.88 -11.47 37.86
N GLU A 201 -0.46 -11.35 37.87
CA GLU A 201 -1.36 -12.27 38.55
C GLU A 201 -2.49 -12.82 37.67
N LYS A 202 -2.88 -12.07 36.64
CA LYS A 202 -4.04 -12.38 35.82
C LYS A 202 -3.72 -13.50 34.83
N ALA A 203 -4.37 -14.63 34.96
CA ALA A 203 -4.02 -15.85 34.23
C ALA A 203 -4.37 -15.78 32.74
N PHE A 204 -5.56 -15.24 32.39
CA PHE A 204 -6.09 -15.38 31.04
C PHE A 204 -6.44 -14.04 30.38
N ASP A 205 -6.29 -14.00 29.06
CA ASP A 205 -6.85 -12.96 28.17
C ASP A 205 -8.29 -13.31 27.83
N ASN A 206 -9.03 -12.31 27.31
CA ASN A 206 -10.28 -12.60 26.63
C ASN A 206 -9.98 -13.48 25.40
N ASN A 207 -10.76 -14.56 25.24
CA ASN A 207 -10.62 -15.53 24.15
C ASN A 207 -9.32 -16.35 24.15
N SER A 208 -8.66 -16.52 25.29
CA SER A 208 -7.46 -17.35 25.41
C SER A 208 -7.62 -18.43 26.49
N THR A 209 -7.04 -19.60 26.20
CA THR A 209 -6.91 -20.71 27.15
C THR A 209 -5.53 -20.81 27.81
N VAL A 210 -4.60 -19.94 27.42
CA VAL A 210 -3.22 -19.95 27.90
C VAL A 210 -3.09 -19.12 29.18
N ASP A 211 -2.56 -19.69 30.25
CA ASP A 211 -2.22 -18.96 31.48
C ASP A 211 -0.97 -18.10 31.23
N LYS A 212 -1.18 -16.78 31.15
CA LYS A 212 -0.17 -15.80 30.80
C LYS A 212 0.59 -15.16 31.94
N LYS A 213 0.53 -15.74 33.13
CA LYS A 213 1.35 -15.25 34.23
C LYS A 213 2.83 -15.38 33.90
N TRP A 214 3.62 -14.39 34.31
CA TRP A 214 5.06 -14.36 34.04
C TRP A 214 5.81 -15.62 34.50
N THR A 215 5.29 -16.32 35.54
CA THR A 215 5.84 -17.57 36.05
C THR A 215 5.75 -18.75 35.06
N ASN A 216 4.90 -18.63 34.03
CA ASN A 216 4.77 -19.62 32.96
C ASN A 216 5.70 -19.37 31.78
N THR A 217 6.53 -18.29 31.86
CA THR A 217 7.63 -18.01 30.92
C THR A 217 8.93 -18.68 31.41
N ASN A 218 10.04 -18.46 30.73
CA ASN A 218 11.35 -18.91 31.19
C ASN A 218 11.95 -18.03 32.30
N ILE A 219 11.34 -16.89 32.66
CA ILE A 219 11.87 -15.91 33.62
C ILE A 219 12.14 -16.54 34.98
N GLN A 220 11.19 -17.32 35.54
CA GLN A 220 11.39 -17.98 36.81
C GLN A 220 12.57 -18.97 36.79
N THR A 221 12.74 -19.70 35.69
CA THR A 221 13.87 -20.60 35.50
C THR A 221 15.20 -19.84 35.48
N LEU A 222 15.26 -18.68 34.78
CA LEU A 222 16.44 -17.83 34.74
C LEU A 222 16.79 -17.23 36.11
N ILE A 223 15.79 -16.88 36.92
CA ILE A 223 15.96 -16.42 38.30
C ILE A 223 16.57 -17.56 39.16
N ASN A 224 16.01 -18.74 39.08
CA ASN A 224 16.50 -19.92 39.81
C ASN A 224 17.93 -20.28 39.42
N GLN A 225 18.32 -20.07 38.15
CA GLN A 225 19.67 -20.24 37.64
C GLN A 225 20.60 -19.05 37.95
N LYS A 226 20.12 -18.04 38.69
CA LYS A 226 20.86 -16.80 39.02
C LYS A 226 21.33 -15.99 37.76
N LYS A 227 20.66 -16.19 36.66
CA LYS A 227 20.88 -15.42 35.42
C LYS A 227 20.13 -14.11 35.44
N LEU A 228 19.05 -13.99 36.20
CA LEU A 228 18.29 -12.77 36.46
C LEU A 228 18.26 -12.51 37.99
N SER A 229 18.31 -11.23 38.36
CA SER A 229 18.26 -10.79 39.76
C SER A 229 16.87 -10.90 40.40
N GLY A 230 15.85 -11.18 39.63
CA GLY A 230 14.44 -11.31 40.04
C GLY A 230 13.49 -10.78 38.99
N GLU A 231 12.19 -10.84 39.24
CA GLU A 231 11.20 -10.14 38.46
C GLU A 231 11.41 -8.63 38.55
N SER A 232 10.93 -7.87 37.56
CA SER A 232 10.92 -6.42 37.61
C SER A 232 9.48 -5.91 37.72
N SER A 233 9.19 -5.13 38.76
CA SER A 233 7.87 -4.49 38.92
C SER A 233 7.58 -3.52 37.76
N ALA A 234 8.60 -3.01 37.10
CA ALA A 234 8.48 -2.11 35.95
C ALA A 234 7.92 -2.79 34.68
N TRP A 235 7.93 -4.14 34.60
CA TRP A 235 7.30 -4.88 33.50
C TRP A 235 5.78 -4.83 33.52
N PHE A 236 5.18 -4.33 34.62
CA PHE A 236 3.75 -4.33 34.82
C PHE A 236 3.20 -2.92 34.99
N ASN A 237 2.04 -2.67 34.41
CA ASN A 237 1.20 -1.53 34.71
C ASN A 237 0.61 -1.66 36.14
N ALA A 238 -0.02 -0.62 36.66
CA ALA A 238 -0.64 -0.63 37.97
C ALA A 238 -1.73 -1.71 38.15
N ASP A 239 -2.38 -2.11 37.07
CA ASP A 239 -3.38 -3.18 37.03
C ASP A 239 -2.78 -4.60 36.87
N GLY A 240 -1.46 -4.72 36.85
CA GLY A 240 -0.73 -5.98 36.68
C GLY A 240 -0.64 -6.48 35.23
N THR A 241 -1.11 -5.73 34.26
CA THR A 241 -0.92 -6.04 32.84
C THR A 241 0.49 -5.69 32.38
N TYR A 242 0.91 -6.26 31.25
CA TYR A 242 2.23 -5.99 30.65
C TYR A 242 2.38 -4.53 30.24
N ALA A 243 3.48 -3.91 30.63
CA ALA A 243 3.77 -2.49 30.32
C ALA A 243 4.29 -2.34 28.90
N ASN A 244 3.46 -2.66 27.92
CA ASN A 244 3.82 -2.73 26.50
C ASN A 244 4.25 -1.42 25.83
N GLN A 245 4.03 -0.27 26.45
CA GLN A 245 4.56 0.98 25.92
C GLN A 245 6.05 1.18 26.21
N ASN A 246 6.57 0.46 27.23
CA ASN A 246 7.94 0.58 27.70
C ASN A 246 8.80 -0.65 27.35
N TYR A 247 8.18 -1.83 27.21
CA TYR A 247 8.85 -3.09 26.95
C TYR A 247 8.44 -3.70 25.60
N PRO A 248 9.33 -4.47 24.96
CA PRO A 248 9.13 -4.90 23.58
C PRO A 248 8.02 -5.94 23.42
N ASN A 249 7.45 -6.03 22.23
CA ASN A 249 6.81 -7.24 21.76
C ASN A 249 7.89 -8.24 21.33
N ALA A 250 7.82 -9.50 21.74
CA ALA A 250 8.81 -10.53 21.45
C ALA A 250 8.61 -11.12 20.04
N ILE A 251 8.74 -10.28 19.01
CA ILE A 251 8.62 -10.65 17.60
C ILE A 251 9.75 -10.04 16.76
N ASP A 252 9.81 -10.40 15.50
CA ASP A 252 10.74 -9.92 14.47
C ASP A 252 12.23 -10.07 14.87
N PRO A 253 12.69 -11.27 15.29
CA PRO A 253 14.08 -11.48 15.65
C PRO A 253 14.99 -11.49 14.41
N THR A 254 16.10 -10.74 14.44
CA THR A 254 17.16 -10.85 13.44
C THR A 254 18.54 -10.94 14.10
N ILE A 255 19.44 -11.70 13.51
CA ILE A 255 20.76 -12.01 14.06
C ILE A 255 21.84 -11.37 13.22
N PHE A 256 22.77 -10.66 13.84
CA PHE A 256 23.91 -10.08 13.17
C PHE A 256 25.20 -10.28 13.94
N SER A 257 26.32 -10.16 13.25
CA SER A 257 27.66 -10.24 13.86
C SER A 257 28.27 -8.85 14.02
N ASP A 258 28.94 -8.62 15.14
CA ASP A 258 29.77 -7.43 15.28
C ASP A 258 31.15 -7.61 14.65
N THR A 259 31.98 -6.56 14.62
CA THR A 259 33.32 -6.56 14.07
C THR A 259 34.30 -7.49 14.81
N LYS A 260 33.93 -8.01 15.97
CA LYS A 260 34.69 -8.99 16.76
C LYS A 260 34.16 -10.41 16.60
N GLY A 261 33.15 -10.61 15.77
CA GLY A 261 32.53 -11.91 15.53
C GLY A 261 31.67 -12.42 16.69
N LYS A 262 31.18 -11.51 17.56
CA LYS A 262 30.11 -11.80 18.51
C LYS A 262 28.78 -11.74 17.79
N LEU A 263 27.85 -12.60 18.17
CA LEU A 263 26.49 -12.60 17.67
C LEU A 263 25.59 -11.74 18.55
N TRP A 264 24.69 -11.03 17.90
CA TRP A 264 23.69 -10.18 18.50
C TRP A 264 22.33 -10.49 17.89
N MET A 265 21.27 -10.39 18.69
CA MET A 265 19.89 -10.42 18.22
C MET A 265 19.27 -9.03 18.41
N THR A 266 18.66 -8.50 17.35
CA THR A 266 17.73 -7.38 17.47
C THR A 266 16.31 -7.89 17.25
N TYR A 267 15.33 -7.30 17.97
CA TYR A 267 13.94 -7.73 17.91
C TYR A 267 13.01 -6.66 18.48
N GLY A 268 11.74 -6.80 18.23
CA GLY A 268 10.69 -5.92 18.72
C GLY A 268 9.87 -5.30 17.61
N SER A 269 8.66 -4.89 17.96
CA SER A 269 7.71 -4.28 17.03
C SER A 269 6.79 -3.37 17.82
N TRP A 270 6.61 -2.14 17.36
CA TRP A 270 5.77 -1.12 18.01
C TRP A 270 6.04 -1.03 19.51
N SER A 271 5.05 -1.27 20.36
CA SER A 271 5.15 -1.47 21.81
C SER A 271 6.23 -0.62 22.49
N GLY A 272 7.10 -1.23 23.29
CA GLY A 272 8.24 -0.58 23.94
C GLY A 272 9.43 -0.29 23.01
N GLY A 273 9.34 -0.64 21.73
CA GLY A 273 10.38 -0.42 20.72
C GLY A 273 11.28 -1.64 20.51
N ILE A 274 12.47 -1.36 19.97
CA ILE A 274 13.44 -2.33 19.50
C ILE A 274 14.56 -2.49 20.53
N PHE A 275 14.91 -3.75 20.80
CA PHE A 275 15.93 -4.12 21.76
C PHE A 275 17.00 -5.00 21.12
N VAL A 276 18.20 -5.04 21.72
CA VAL A 276 19.29 -5.94 21.33
C VAL A 276 19.81 -6.72 22.52
N LEU A 277 20.17 -7.98 22.24
CA LEU A 277 20.83 -8.90 23.18
C LEU A 277 22.04 -9.54 22.52
N GLU A 278 23.13 -9.76 23.27
CA GLU A 278 24.23 -10.60 22.82
C GLU A 278 23.77 -12.07 22.81
N ILE A 279 24.22 -12.85 21.82
CA ILE A 279 23.91 -14.27 21.67
C ILE A 279 25.17 -15.09 21.95
N ASP A 280 25.06 -16.09 22.79
CA ASP A 280 26.10 -17.09 22.95
C ASP A 280 26.19 -17.96 21.68
N ALA A 281 27.24 -17.79 20.93
CA ALA A 281 27.40 -18.49 19.66
C ALA A 281 27.46 -20.03 19.78
N LYS A 282 27.80 -20.58 20.96
CA LYS A 282 27.84 -22.04 21.16
C LYS A 282 26.45 -22.66 21.34
N THR A 283 25.54 -21.90 21.92
CA THR A 283 24.19 -22.37 22.24
C THR A 283 23.10 -21.73 21.42
N GLY A 284 23.38 -20.61 20.72
CA GLY A 284 22.41 -19.80 20.03
C GLY A 284 21.45 -19.01 20.94
N LYS A 285 21.65 -19.06 22.26
CA LYS A 285 20.74 -18.47 23.25
C LYS A 285 21.18 -17.07 23.68
N PRO A 286 20.22 -16.19 24.11
CA PRO A 286 20.55 -14.87 24.63
C PRO A 286 21.45 -14.91 25.86
N ILE A 287 22.36 -13.96 25.94
CA ILE A 287 23.11 -13.61 27.15
C ILE A 287 22.37 -12.43 27.79
N TYR A 288 21.56 -12.73 28.79
CA TYR A 288 20.74 -11.71 29.47
C TYR A 288 21.63 -10.78 30.32
N PRO A 289 21.35 -9.46 30.38
CA PRO A 289 22.09 -8.53 31.24
C PRO A 289 21.98 -8.89 32.74
N GLY A 290 20.88 -9.53 33.14
CA GLY A 290 20.65 -10.03 34.48
C GLY A 290 20.27 -8.97 35.52
N LYS A 291 20.61 -7.71 35.28
CA LYS A 291 20.27 -6.55 36.11
C LYS A 291 19.91 -5.37 35.24
N ASP A 292 18.97 -4.55 35.72
CA ASP A 292 18.59 -3.31 35.04
C ASP A 292 19.72 -2.27 35.13
N GLY A 293 19.78 -1.40 34.14
CA GLY A 293 20.77 -0.35 34.05
C GLY A 293 20.45 0.68 32.96
N GLN A 294 21.42 1.51 32.68
CA GLN A 294 21.39 2.48 31.60
C GLN A 294 22.72 2.50 30.88
N THR A 295 22.66 2.72 29.56
CA THR A 295 23.85 3.02 28.75
C THR A 295 24.40 4.41 29.14
N LYS A 296 25.61 4.74 28.67
CA LYS A 296 26.21 6.08 28.92
C LYS A 296 25.39 7.24 28.35
N ASP A 297 24.60 6.97 27.31
CA ASP A 297 23.71 7.94 26.66
C ASP A 297 22.27 7.87 27.18
N GLY A 298 22.02 7.13 28.29
CA GLY A 298 20.77 7.13 29.03
C GLY A 298 19.69 6.15 28.54
N ARG A 299 19.96 5.30 27.53
CA ARG A 299 19.01 4.29 27.06
C ARG A 299 18.85 3.16 28.08
N LEU A 300 17.65 2.59 28.16
CA LEU A 300 17.31 1.48 29.05
C LEU A 300 18.15 0.24 28.73
N ILE A 301 18.72 -0.37 29.77
CA ILE A 301 19.19 -1.75 29.78
C ILE A 301 18.25 -2.52 30.71
N ASP A 302 17.43 -3.41 30.17
CA ASP A 302 16.58 -4.27 30.96
C ASP A 302 17.26 -5.62 31.19
N ARG A 303 17.12 -6.14 32.43
CA ARG A 303 17.76 -7.41 32.86
C ARG A 303 17.41 -8.61 31.99
N TYR A 304 16.22 -8.63 31.34
CA TYR A 304 15.71 -9.72 30.53
C TYR A 304 15.65 -9.36 29.04
N PHE A 305 15.17 -8.17 28.71
CA PHE A 305 14.96 -7.77 27.31
C PHE A 305 16.21 -7.20 26.63
N GLY A 306 17.26 -6.83 27.39
CA GLY A 306 18.48 -6.27 26.82
C GLY A 306 18.48 -4.76 26.69
N THR A 307 19.24 -4.22 25.74
CA THR A 307 19.42 -2.78 25.54
C THR A 307 18.42 -2.24 24.52
N LYS A 308 17.65 -1.22 24.90
CA LYS A 308 16.77 -0.49 23.97
C LYS A 308 17.60 0.31 22.98
N VAL A 309 17.37 0.11 21.68
CA VAL A 309 18.11 0.78 20.59
C VAL A 309 17.27 1.68 19.73
N ALA A 310 15.95 1.45 19.66
CA ALA A 310 15.04 2.31 18.89
C ALA A 310 13.60 2.22 19.40
N GLY A 311 12.76 3.14 18.94
CA GLY A 311 11.31 3.07 19.11
C GLY A 311 10.82 3.31 20.54
N GLY A 312 9.59 2.89 20.76
CA GLY A 312 8.90 2.87 22.04
C GLY A 312 7.61 3.67 22.08
N TYR A 313 6.96 3.59 23.24
CA TYR A 313 5.72 4.31 23.56
C TYR A 313 4.55 3.99 22.60
N GLY A 314 4.51 2.77 22.05
CA GLY A 314 3.47 2.34 21.13
C GLY A 314 3.51 3.00 19.74
N GLN A 315 4.59 3.74 19.45
CA GLN A 315 4.79 4.32 18.11
C GLN A 315 5.14 3.23 17.09
N SER A 316 4.77 3.47 15.85
CA SER A 316 5.06 2.56 14.74
C SER A 316 6.56 2.36 14.55
N GLY A 317 6.98 1.12 14.33
CA GLY A 317 8.36 0.73 14.09
C GLY A 317 8.53 -0.75 14.34
N GLU A 318 8.78 -1.53 13.27
CA GLU A 318 8.90 -2.99 13.30
C GLU A 318 9.94 -3.49 12.30
N GLY A 319 10.12 -4.81 12.21
CA GLY A 319 11.05 -5.44 11.29
C GLY A 319 12.49 -4.95 11.44
N PRO A 320 13.06 -4.92 12.67
CA PRO A 320 14.39 -4.39 12.85
C PRO A 320 15.43 -5.31 12.21
N TYR A 321 16.30 -4.74 11.40
CA TYR A 321 17.43 -5.44 10.81
C TYR A 321 18.70 -4.64 11.02
N ILE A 322 19.76 -5.24 11.58
CA ILE A 322 21.04 -4.57 11.79
C ILE A 322 22.13 -5.25 10.97
N GLN A 323 22.87 -4.46 10.20
CA GLN A 323 24.02 -4.94 9.45
C GLN A 323 25.22 -4.02 9.62
N TYR A 324 26.42 -4.60 9.84
CA TYR A 324 27.68 -3.87 9.75
C TYR A 324 28.14 -3.79 8.30
N ASN A 325 28.43 -2.59 7.83
CA ASN A 325 29.00 -2.37 6.52
C ASN A 325 30.49 -1.99 6.64
N LYS A 326 31.35 -2.79 6.02
CA LYS A 326 32.80 -2.64 6.08
C LYS A 326 33.31 -1.38 5.36
N GLU A 327 32.66 -0.95 4.30
CA GLU A 327 33.04 0.21 3.50
C GLU A 327 32.86 1.51 4.28
N SER A 328 31.72 1.65 4.92
CA SER A 328 31.37 2.86 5.70
C SER A 328 31.87 2.82 7.15
N GLY A 329 32.09 1.62 7.71
CA GLY A 329 32.47 1.42 9.11
C GLY A 329 31.30 1.57 10.10
N TYR A 330 30.05 1.57 9.63
CA TYR A 330 28.87 1.73 10.45
C TYR A 330 28.03 0.47 10.55
N TYR A 331 27.29 0.35 11.64
CA TYR A 331 26.11 -0.51 11.78
C TYR A 331 24.90 0.28 11.31
N TYR A 332 24.10 -0.27 10.41
CA TYR A 332 22.84 0.29 9.97
C TYR A 332 21.70 -0.48 10.58
N LEU A 333 20.80 0.24 11.27
CA LEU A 333 19.53 -0.26 11.75
C LEU A 333 18.45 0.15 10.77
N TYR A 334 17.84 -0.84 10.15
CA TYR A 334 16.65 -0.69 9.31
C TYR A 334 15.41 -0.98 10.14
N MET A 335 14.35 -0.26 9.90
CA MET A 335 13.04 -0.43 10.53
C MET A 335 11.96 -0.07 9.53
N THR A 336 10.74 -0.51 9.77
CA THR A 336 9.58 -0.16 8.95
C THR A 336 8.53 0.55 9.78
N TYR A 337 8.01 1.67 9.25
CA TYR A 337 6.92 2.45 9.86
C TYR A 337 5.65 2.35 9.03
N GLY A 338 4.51 2.72 9.62
CA GLY A 338 3.21 2.66 8.97
C GLY A 338 2.48 1.34 9.17
N GLY A 339 1.33 1.18 8.55
CA GLY A 339 0.57 -0.06 8.53
C GLY A 339 0.89 -0.88 7.29
N LEU A 340 0.92 -2.20 7.41
CA LEU A 340 1.36 -3.12 6.35
C LEU A 340 0.37 -3.29 5.18
N ALA A 341 -0.92 -2.96 5.36
CA ALA A 341 -1.93 -3.07 4.31
C ALA A 341 -1.63 -2.14 3.11
N ALA A 342 -2.19 -2.40 1.95
CA ALA A 342 -1.96 -1.61 0.73
C ALA A 342 -2.20 -0.10 0.92
N ASN A 343 -3.14 0.26 1.79
CA ASN A 343 -3.47 1.64 2.17
C ASN A 343 -2.83 2.09 3.50
N GLY A 344 -1.89 1.34 4.05
CA GLY A 344 -1.35 1.55 5.40
C GLY A 344 -0.13 2.47 5.50
N GLY A 345 0.47 2.84 4.38
CA GLY A 345 1.64 3.71 4.35
C GLY A 345 2.93 3.09 4.88
N TYR A 346 3.05 1.77 4.81
CA TYR A 346 4.27 1.04 5.19
C TYR A 346 5.48 1.61 4.46
N ASN A 347 6.59 1.90 5.18
CA ASN A 347 7.77 2.52 4.59
C ASN A 347 9.03 2.20 5.41
N MET A 348 10.17 2.05 4.73
CA MET A 348 11.43 1.68 5.36
C MET A 348 12.22 2.89 5.82
N ARG A 349 12.75 2.81 7.04
CA ARG A 349 13.58 3.81 7.70
C ARG A 349 14.94 3.24 8.07
N MET A 350 15.94 4.12 8.14
CA MET A 350 17.32 3.72 8.44
C MET A 350 17.99 4.70 9.39
N PHE A 351 18.77 4.13 10.29
CA PHE A 351 19.67 4.84 11.21
C PHE A 351 21.05 4.19 11.16
N ARG A 352 22.10 4.85 11.70
CA ARG A 352 23.43 4.25 11.81
C ARG A 352 24.06 4.48 13.17
N ALA A 353 25.00 3.61 13.55
CA ALA A 353 25.80 3.69 14.76
C ALA A 353 27.20 3.16 14.51
N THR A 354 28.14 3.49 15.40
CA THR A 354 29.49 2.94 15.40
C THR A 354 29.64 1.69 16.26
N LYS A 355 28.58 1.30 16.97
CA LYS A 355 28.53 0.13 17.86
C LYS A 355 27.26 -0.68 17.60
N PRO A 356 27.29 -2.02 17.84
CA PRO A 356 26.14 -2.88 17.62
C PRO A 356 24.92 -2.53 18.48
N ASP A 357 25.14 -1.99 19.68
CA ASP A 357 24.11 -1.58 20.63
C ASP A 357 23.79 -0.07 20.58
N GLY A 358 24.25 0.65 19.54
CA GLY A 358 23.98 2.07 19.31
C GLY A 358 24.89 3.03 20.10
N PRO A 359 24.51 4.32 20.27
CA PRO A 359 23.24 4.91 19.82
C PRO A 359 23.13 5.02 18.30
N TYR A 360 21.95 4.74 17.78
CA TYR A 360 21.63 4.87 16.36
C TYR A 360 21.07 6.24 16.05
N GLN A 361 21.52 6.87 14.96
CA GLN A 361 21.09 8.21 14.54
C GLN A 361 20.81 8.27 13.05
N ASP A 362 19.89 9.13 12.62
CA ASP A 362 19.64 9.45 11.22
C ASP A 362 20.59 10.54 10.68
N ALA A 363 20.44 10.96 9.43
CA ALA A 363 21.27 11.99 8.80
C ALA A 363 21.10 13.38 9.41
N LYS A 364 20.01 13.63 10.12
CA LYS A 364 19.75 14.87 10.87
C LYS A 364 20.34 14.85 12.28
N GLY A 365 20.94 13.72 12.70
CA GLY A 365 21.44 13.50 14.05
C GLY A 365 20.35 13.14 15.07
N GLN A 366 19.13 12.87 14.64
CA GLN A 366 18.05 12.44 15.54
C GLN A 366 18.30 10.99 15.95
N GLN A 367 18.20 10.73 17.26
CA GLN A 367 18.36 9.37 17.77
C GLN A 367 17.17 8.48 17.43
N ALA A 368 17.40 7.19 17.18
CA ALA A 368 16.38 6.21 16.93
C ALA A 368 15.45 5.95 18.14
N THR A 369 15.87 6.34 19.34
CA THR A 369 15.03 6.39 20.55
C THR A 369 14.51 7.81 20.73
N TRP A 370 13.20 8.01 20.73
CA TRP A 370 12.54 9.31 20.90
C TRP A 370 11.86 9.43 22.26
N PRO A 371 11.62 10.68 22.75
CA PRO A 371 10.91 10.91 23.99
C PRO A 371 9.44 10.43 23.94
N ALA A 372 8.88 10.13 25.10
CA ALA A 372 7.45 9.85 25.21
C ALA A 372 6.60 10.99 24.62
N GLN A 373 5.45 10.66 24.05
CA GLN A 373 4.50 11.59 23.41
C GLN A 373 5.05 12.33 22.18
N THR A 374 6.19 11.92 21.64
CA THR A 374 6.75 12.48 20.42
C THR A 374 6.32 11.63 19.21
N SER A 375 5.83 12.27 18.15
CA SER A 375 5.56 11.58 16.88
C SER A 375 6.88 11.15 16.22
N ASN A 376 6.98 9.91 15.82
CA ASN A 376 8.17 9.36 15.16
C ASN A 376 8.23 9.58 13.64
N VAL A 377 7.22 10.20 13.05
CA VAL A 377 7.04 10.31 11.58
C VAL A 377 8.27 10.90 10.88
N THR A 378 8.96 11.86 11.53
CA THR A 378 10.14 12.53 10.95
C THR A 378 11.48 11.91 11.35
N TYR A 379 11.50 10.86 12.17
CA TYR A 379 12.72 10.18 12.61
C TYR A 379 13.15 9.10 11.61
N GLY A 380 14.44 9.01 11.39
CA GLY A 380 15.05 8.05 10.47
C GLY A 380 15.08 8.54 9.01
N ASN A 381 16.09 8.10 8.28
CA ASN A 381 16.19 8.33 6.85
C ASN A 381 15.16 7.42 6.13
N LYS A 382 14.23 8.00 5.39
CA LYS A 382 13.25 7.22 4.61
C LYS A 382 13.90 6.74 3.32
N LEU A 383 13.98 5.42 3.17
CA LEU A 383 14.56 4.76 1.99
C LEU A 383 13.55 4.62 0.86
N ILE A 384 12.40 4.02 1.16
CA ILE A 384 11.33 3.76 0.20
C ILE A 384 10.00 3.89 0.93
N GLY A 385 9.02 4.52 0.30
CA GLY A 385 7.60 4.52 0.68
C GLY A 385 6.75 4.33 -0.55
N ASN A 386 5.47 4.68 -0.49
CA ASN A 386 4.56 4.58 -1.61
C ASN A 386 4.97 5.52 -2.74
N TYR A 387 5.10 5.00 -3.96
CA TYR A 387 5.46 5.78 -5.14
C TYR A 387 4.89 5.19 -6.42
N LEU A 388 4.81 6.04 -7.44
CA LEU A 388 4.42 5.65 -8.79
C LEU A 388 5.28 6.42 -9.80
N TRP A 389 5.98 5.69 -10.67
CA TRP A 389 6.51 6.22 -11.91
C TRP A 389 5.33 6.34 -12.88
N ASP A 390 4.58 7.42 -12.80
CA ASP A 390 3.53 7.76 -13.75
C ASP A 390 4.12 8.51 -14.93
N SER A 391 3.69 8.14 -16.14
CA SER A 391 4.19 8.70 -17.38
C SER A 391 3.21 9.71 -17.96
N LYS A 392 3.75 10.76 -18.59
CA LYS A 392 2.98 11.71 -19.37
C LYS A 392 2.74 11.18 -20.78
N VAL A 393 1.67 11.63 -21.40
CA VAL A 393 1.37 11.32 -22.82
C VAL A 393 2.60 11.58 -23.69
N GLY A 394 3.05 10.56 -24.41
CA GLY A 394 4.24 10.57 -25.25
C GLY A 394 5.55 10.20 -24.53
N ASP A 395 5.51 9.81 -23.26
CA ASP A 395 6.68 9.20 -22.62
C ASP A 395 6.85 7.75 -23.11
N PRO A 396 8.07 7.26 -23.24
CA PRO A 396 8.31 5.84 -23.54
C PRO A 396 7.61 4.94 -22.53
N GLY A 397 6.72 4.05 -23.01
CA GLY A 397 5.92 3.15 -22.17
C GLY A 397 4.71 3.81 -21.52
N TYR A 398 4.21 4.88 -22.06
CA TYR A 398 2.98 5.55 -21.59
C TYR A 398 1.84 4.55 -21.38
N GLY A 399 1.18 4.65 -20.23
CA GLY A 399 0.11 3.74 -19.83
C GLY A 399 0.57 2.50 -19.04
N GLU A 400 1.87 2.18 -19.07
CA GLU A 400 2.47 1.13 -18.24
C GLU A 400 3.08 1.77 -16.97
N ASN A 401 2.25 2.03 -15.96
CA ASN A 401 2.71 2.61 -14.72
C ASN A 401 3.45 1.57 -13.86
N PHE A 402 4.53 1.99 -13.20
CA PHE A 402 5.32 1.17 -12.31
C PHE A 402 5.48 1.83 -10.95
N GLY A 403 5.19 1.11 -9.88
CA GLY A 403 5.32 1.64 -8.55
C GLY A 403 5.11 0.59 -7.47
N TYR A 404 5.34 1.00 -6.22
CA TYR A 404 5.10 0.18 -5.04
C TYR A 404 4.23 0.91 -4.05
N VAL A 405 3.43 0.15 -3.32
CA VAL A 405 2.73 0.61 -2.12
C VAL A 405 3.08 -0.32 -0.96
N SER A 406 3.19 0.27 0.22
CA SER A 406 3.53 -0.43 1.46
C SER A 406 4.78 -1.33 1.36
N PRO A 407 5.93 -0.83 0.84
CA PRO A 407 7.19 -1.56 0.86
C PRO A 407 7.76 -1.60 2.29
N GLY A 408 8.16 -2.78 2.77
CA GLY A 408 8.72 -2.85 4.12
C GLY A 408 9.25 -4.20 4.55
N HIS A 409 9.59 -4.24 5.84
CA HIS A 409 10.12 -5.39 6.58
C HIS A 409 11.27 -6.06 5.81
N ASN A 410 12.41 -5.39 5.79
CA ASN A 410 13.54 -5.78 4.96
C ASN A 410 14.61 -6.57 5.69
N SER A 411 15.35 -7.36 4.92
CA SER A 411 16.71 -7.81 5.23
C SER A 411 17.71 -7.22 4.25
N VAL A 412 18.99 -7.40 4.54
CA VAL A 412 20.09 -6.88 3.71
C VAL A 412 21.14 -7.97 3.50
N TYR A 413 21.52 -8.16 2.25
CA TYR A 413 22.62 -9.07 1.90
C TYR A 413 23.79 -8.29 1.29
N THR A 414 24.99 -8.53 1.78
CA THR A 414 26.23 -8.04 1.16
C THR A 414 27.05 -9.22 0.68
N ASP A 415 27.42 -9.24 -0.59
CA ASP A 415 28.30 -10.26 -1.15
C ASP A 415 29.75 -9.97 -0.75
N ASP A 416 30.35 -10.86 0.01
CA ASP A 416 31.70 -10.70 0.56
C ASP A 416 32.81 -10.62 -0.51
N LYS A 417 32.55 -11.11 -1.73
CA LYS A 417 33.54 -11.12 -2.83
C LYS A 417 33.50 -9.85 -3.66
N THR A 418 32.27 -9.36 -3.95
CA THR A 418 32.06 -8.20 -4.83
C THR A 418 31.86 -6.91 -4.05
N GLY A 419 31.45 -6.99 -2.78
CA GLY A 419 31.01 -5.85 -1.98
C GLY A 419 29.60 -5.34 -2.34
N GLN A 420 28.94 -5.93 -3.34
CA GLN A 420 27.59 -5.52 -3.70
C GLN A 420 26.61 -5.77 -2.55
N THR A 421 25.77 -4.80 -2.29
CA THR A 421 24.79 -4.85 -1.21
C THR A 421 23.38 -4.75 -1.78
N PHE A 422 22.48 -5.55 -1.24
CA PHE A 422 21.10 -5.69 -1.71
C PHE A 422 20.11 -5.52 -0.56
N LEU A 423 19.11 -4.68 -0.79
CA LEU A 423 17.90 -4.57 0.05
C LEU A 423 16.89 -5.60 -0.45
N VAL A 424 16.41 -6.44 0.46
CA VAL A 424 15.46 -7.51 0.19
C VAL A 424 14.22 -7.26 1.05
N PHE A 425 13.07 -7.07 0.44
CA PHE A 425 11.84 -6.66 1.12
C PHE A 425 10.60 -7.18 0.41
N HIS A 426 9.46 -7.13 1.08
CA HIS A 426 8.18 -7.34 0.40
C HIS A 426 7.52 -6.00 0.08
N THR A 427 6.69 -5.98 -0.95
CA THR A 427 5.92 -4.81 -1.34
C THR A 427 4.61 -5.21 -1.99
N ARG A 428 3.65 -4.31 -1.92
CA ARG A 428 2.40 -4.36 -2.67
C ARG A 428 2.47 -3.42 -3.87
N PHE A 429 1.42 -3.41 -4.70
CA PHE A 429 1.41 -2.67 -5.96
C PHE A 429 0.15 -1.81 -6.07
N PRO A 430 0.23 -0.62 -6.68
CA PRO A 430 -0.95 0.19 -6.96
C PRO A 430 -2.03 -0.62 -7.69
N ALA A 431 -3.28 -0.52 -7.25
CA ALA A 431 -4.46 -1.16 -7.83
C ALA A 431 -4.46 -2.72 -7.84
N ARG A 432 -3.57 -3.39 -7.05
CA ARG A 432 -3.54 -4.86 -6.92
C ARG A 432 -3.97 -5.36 -5.54
N GLY A 433 -4.61 -4.52 -4.74
CA GLY A 433 -5.08 -4.88 -3.39
C GLY A 433 -3.94 -5.34 -2.47
N GLU A 434 -4.16 -6.43 -1.74
CA GLU A 434 -3.20 -6.97 -0.77
C GLU A 434 -2.17 -7.94 -1.37
N GLU A 435 -2.17 -8.12 -2.69
CA GLU A 435 -1.16 -8.93 -3.37
C GLU A 435 0.24 -8.37 -3.12
N HIS A 436 1.14 -9.19 -2.62
CA HIS A 436 2.50 -8.79 -2.31
C HIS A 436 3.53 -9.74 -2.92
N GLU A 437 4.68 -9.19 -3.26
CA GLU A 437 5.79 -9.93 -3.84
C GLU A 437 7.12 -9.53 -3.21
N LEU A 438 8.07 -10.45 -3.24
CA LEU A 438 9.46 -10.21 -2.90
C LEU A 438 10.12 -9.26 -3.93
N ARG A 439 10.90 -8.28 -3.45
CA ARG A 439 11.71 -7.38 -4.29
C ARG A 439 13.12 -7.28 -3.77
N ILE A 440 14.05 -7.18 -4.71
CA ILE A 440 15.47 -6.98 -4.44
C ILE A 440 15.91 -5.72 -5.18
N HIS A 441 16.49 -4.76 -4.45
CA HIS A 441 17.09 -3.56 -5.00
C HIS A 441 18.55 -3.48 -4.58
N GLN A 442 19.43 -3.07 -5.49
CA GLN A 442 20.83 -2.85 -5.15
C GLN A 442 20.97 -1.58 -4.30
N MET A 443 21.91 -1.62 -3.36
CA MET A 443 22.27 -0.46 -2.56
C MET A 443 23.71 -0.04 -2.80
N TYR A 444 23.99 1.25 -2.62
CA TYR A 444 25.30 1.85 -2.74
C TYR A 444 25.60 2.71 -1.52
N ILE A 445 26.84 2.83 -1.12
CA ILE A 445 27.24 3.76 -0.05
C ILE A 445 27.59 5.10 -0.67
N ASN A 446 26.88 6.16 -0.28
CA ASN A 446 27.21 7.51 -0.72
C ASN A 446 28.45 8.09 0.00
N LYS A 447 28.96 9.23 -0.45
CA LYS A 447 30.16 9.86 0.14
C LYS A 447 30.04 10.27 1.62
N GLU A 448 28.81 10.36 2.12
CA GLU A 448 28.53 10.69 3.53
C GLU A 448 28.40 9.41 4.38
N GLY A 449 28.67 8.24 3.76
CA GLY A 449 28.59 6.93 4.43
C GLY A 449 27.15 6.49 4.70
N TRP A 450 26.17 6.84 3.84
CA TRP A 450 24.81 6.39 3.93
C TRP A 450 24.46 5.46 2.77
N PRO A 451 23.78 4.34 3.02
CA PRO A 451 23.17 3.55 1.96
C PRO A 451 22.12 4.34 1.20
N VAL A 452 22.18 4.23 -0.12
CA VAL A 452 21.13 4.71 -1.06
C VAL A 452 20.67 3.53 -1.91
N VAL A 453 19.38 3.46 -2.18
CA VAL A 453 18.70 2.31 -2.80
C VAL A 453 18.40 2.61 -4.25
N SER A 454 18.74 1.70 -5.17
CA SER A 454 18.45 1.84 -6.61
C SER A 454 16.94 1.98 -6.85
N PRO A 455 16.51 2.84 -7.83
CA PRO A 455 15.09 3.07 -8.12
C PRO A 455 14.34 1.85 -8.65
N TYR A 456 15.05 0.94 -9.30
CA TYR A 456 14.45 -0.26 -9.91
C TYR A 456 14.95 -1.54 -9.25
N ARG A 457 14.21 -2.62 -9.46
CA ARG A 457 14.62 -3.96 -9.00
C ARG A 457 15.93 -4.38 -9.67
N TYR A 458 16.77 -5.07 -8.92
CA TYR A 458 18.05 -5.58 -9.44
C TYR A 458 17.84 -6.47 -10.66
N ALA A 459 18.64 -6.21 -11.70
CA ALA A 459 18.61 -6.91 -12.98
C ALA A 459 20.02 -7.28 -13.49
N GLY A 460 20.96 -7.47 -12.56
CA GLY A 460 22.35 -7.83 -12.86
C GLY A 460 23.28 -6.64 -12.98
N GLU A 461 22.88 -5.44 -12.59
CA GLU A 461 23.65 -4.22 -12.68
C GLU A 461 24.91 -4.25 -11.79
N THR A 462 25.89 -3.49 -12.20
CA THR A 462 27.08 -3.18 -11.40
C THR A 462 27.40 -1.69 -11.51
N LEU A 463 27.92 -1.11 -10.44
CA LEU A 463 28.36 0.27 -10.47
C LEU A 463 29.54 0.44 -11.43
N ALA A 464 29.34 1.20 -12.47
CA ALA A 464 30.33 1.48 -13.50
C ALA A 464 30.74 2.97 -13.50
N LYS A 465 31.80 3.30 -14.22
CA LYS A 465 32.20 4.70 -14.44
C LYS A 465 31.13 5.41 -15.30
N VAL A 466 30.67 6.55 -14.81
CA VAL A 466 29.69 7.41 -15.49
C VAL A 466 30.37 8.67 -16.01
N SER A 467 30.13 9.07 -17.25
CA SER A 467 30.53 10.39 -17.78
C SER A 467 29.41 11.43 -17.58
N GLU A 468 29.75 12.73 -17.67
CA GLU A 468 28.74 13.79 -17.52
C GLU A 468 27.74 13.78 -18.69
N GLU A 469 28.16 13.42 -19.91
CA GLU A 469 27.29 13.32 -21.08
C GLU A 469 26.21 12.25 -20.89
N MET A 470 26.52 11.16 -20.17
CA MET A 470 25.53 10.12 -19.85
C MET A 470 24.45 10.61 -18.87
N VAL A 471 24.75 11.63 -18.08
CA VAL A 471 23.85 12.16 -17.04
C VAL A 471 22.93 13.25 -17.60
N VAL A 472 23.39 14.05 -18.54
CA VAL A 472 22.59 15.15 -19.12
C VAL A 472 21.32 14.59 -19.78
N GLY A 473 20.15 15.19 -19.49
CA GLY A 473 18.88 14.81 -20.13
C GLY A 473 17.66 15.09 -19.26
N ASP A 474 16.50 14.68 -19.75
CA ASP A 474 15.24 14.76 -19.05
C ASP A 474 15.06 13.56 -18.12
N TYR A 475 14.55 13.81 -16.92
CA TYR A 475 14.34 12.78 -15.88
C TYR A 475 12.94 12.84 -15.31
N GLN A 476 12.39 11.68 -15.06
CA GLN A 476 11.39 11.46 -14.05
C GLN A 476 12.07 11.50 -12.70
N PHE A 477 11.54 12.25 -11.73
CA PHE A 477 12.06 12.40 -10.37
C PHE A 477 11.00 12.08 -9.34
N ILE A 478 11.37 11.33 -8.31
CA ILE A 478 10.53 11.05 -7.13
C ILE A 478 11.31 11.42 -5.87
N ASP A 479 10.74 12.28 -5.02
CA ASP A 479 11.14 12.40 -3.62
C ASP A 479 10.16 11.59 -2.75
N HIS A 480 10.68 10.62 -2.00
CA HIS A 480 9.86 9.78 -1.13
C HIS A 480 9.24 10.52 0.05
N GLY A 481 9.63 11.77 0.30
CA GLY A 481 9.16 12.55 1.44
C GLY A 481 9.48 11.93 2.78
N ASN A 482 9.10 12.58 3.87
CA ASN A 482 9.40 12.11 5.23
C ASN A 482 8.14 11.78 6.06
N ASP A 483 7.01 11.61 5.39
CA ASP A 483 5.74 11.20 6.01
C ASP A 483 5.61 9.67 6.09
N SER A 484 4.59 9.20 6.81
CA SER A 484 4.16 7.79 6.88
C SER A 484 2.71 7.64 6.43
N SER A 485 2.26 8.51 5.52
CA SER A 485 0.93 8.43 4.92
C SER A 485 0.87 7.36 3.84
N ALA A 486 -0.34 6.93 3.50
CA ALA A 486 -0.60 6.04 2.38
C ALA A 486 -0.55 6.76 1.01
N ALA A 487 -0.35 8.08 0.98
CA ALA A 487 -0.29 8.85 -0.25
C ALA A 487 0.87 8.38 -1.16
N ILE A 488 0.54 8.16 -2.41
CA ILE A 488 1.51 7.78 -3.43
C ILE A 488 2.28 9.03 -3.87
N LYS A 489 3.62 8.95 -3.91
CA LYS A 489 4.48 10.00 -4.46
C LYS A 489 4.57 9.80 -5.96
N ASN A 490 4.05 10.78 -6.70
CA ASN A 490 4.03 10.76 -8.15
C ASN A 490 5.28 11.41 -8.74
N THR A 491 5.52 11.15 -10.02
CA THR A 491 6.64 11.68 -10.79
C THR A 491 6.58 13.19 -10.91
N GLN A 492 7.73 13.84 -10.73
CA GLN A 492 8.02 15.21 -11.15
C GLN A 492 9.03 15.17 -12.29
N TYR A 493 8.98 16.13 -13.22
CA TYR A 493 9.85 16.15 -14.39
C TYR A 493 10.91 17.22 -14.25
N ILE A 494 12.17 16.81 -14.32
CA ILE A 494 13.33 17.70 -14.25
C ILE A 494 14.26 17.44 -15.43
N ARG A 495 15.08 18.44 -15.79
CA ARG A 495 16.16 18.28 -16.74
C ARG A 495 17.50 18.59 -16.08
N LEU A 496 18.45 17.68 -16.20
CA LEU A 496 19.85 17.92 -15.86
C LEU A 496 20.58 18.50 -17.08
N ASN A 497 20.91 19.79 -17.01
CA ASN A 497 21.48 20.54 -18.12
C ASN A 497 23.00 20.40 -18.21
N LYS A 498 23.59 20.63 -19.41
CA LYS A 498 25.05 20.60 -19.67
C LYS A 498 25.83 21.63 -18.83
N ASP A 499 25.20 22.76 -18.50
CA ASP A 499 25.77 23.79 -17.62
C ASP A 499 25.67 23.47 -16.13
N ARG A 500 25.25 22.23 -15.81
CA ARG A 500 25.04 21.73 -14.47
C ARG A 500 23.90 22.38 -13.67
N THR A 501 23.02 23.10 -14.33
CA THR A 501 21.74 23.52 -13.76
C THR A 501 20.70 22.40 -13.82
N ILE A 502 19.68 22.46 -12.95
CA ILE A 502 18.45 21.68 -13.01
C ILE A 502 17.32 22.63 -13.38
N SER A 503 16.50 22.22 -14.32
CA SER A 503 15.31 22.96 -14.78
C SER A 503 14.12 22.00 -14.96
N GLY A 504 12.96 22.54 -15.20
CA GLY A 504 11.71 21.80 -15.33
C GLY A 504 10.74 22.16 -14.22
N GLU A 505 10.05 21.19 -13.66
CA GLU A 505 9.11 21.40 -12.54
C GLU A 505 9.82 21.82 -11.26
N LEU A 506 11.09 21.45 -11.11
CA LEU A 506 11.96 21.83 -9.99
C LEU A 506 13.23 22.50 -10.53
N GLN A 507 13.88 23.30 -9.69
CA GLN A 507 15.08 24.06 -10.04
C GLN A 507 16.28 23.64 -9.20
N GLY A 508 17.51 23.85 -9.71
CA GLY A 508 18.67 23.55 -8.88
C GLY A 508 19.97 23.39 -9.67
N THR A 509 20.88 22.61 -9.08
CA THR A 509 22.19 22.32 -9.68
C THR A 509 22.55 20.84 -9.44
N TRP A 510 23.40 20.32 -10.33
CA TRP A 510 23.91 18.95 -10.19
C TRP A 510 25.42 18.90 -10.46
N GLN A 511 26.08 17.89 -9.90
CA GLN A 511 27.48 17.60 -10.14
C GLN A 511 27.67 16.07 -10.15
N LYS A 512 28.44 15.58 -11.09
CA LYS A 512 28.99 14.24 -11.10
C LYS A 512 30.44 14.29 -10.63
N LYS A 513 30.82 13.50 -9.62
CA LYS A 513 32.20 13.38 -9.12
C LYS A 513 32.67 11.93 -9.09
N GLY A 514 33.99 11.73 -8.94
CA GLY A 514 34.56 10.39 -8.83
C GLY A 514 34.12 9.44 -9.94
N THR A 515 33.88 8.19 -9.62
CA THR A 515 33.42 7.16 -10.57
C THR A 515 31.97 7.39 -11.00
N ALA A 516 31.09 7.62 -10.03
CA ALA A 516 29.65 7.72 -10.27
C ALA A 516 28.91 8.60 -9.24
N ASP A 517 29.62 9.38 -8.41
CA ASP A 517 28.97 10.15 -7.36
C ASP A 517 28.02 11.21 -7.90
N ALA A 518 26.81 11.24 -7.37
CA ALA A 518 25.77 12.23 -7.63
C ALA A 518 25.68 13.21 -6.46
N ILE A 519 25.80 14.51 -6.76
CA ILE A 519 25.55 15.59 -5.81
C ILE A 519 24.56 16.51 -6.49
N LEU A 520 23.35 16.63 -5.92
CA LEU A 520 22.30 17.48 -6.46
C LEU A 520 21.84 18.47 -5.39
N THR A 521 21.44 19.65 -5.83
CA THR A 521 20.66 20.57 -5.00
C THR A 521 19.36 20.82 -5.77
N ILE A 522 18.22 20.40 -5.22
CA ILE A 522 16.91 20.49 -5.85
C ILE A 522 16.04 21.32 -4.90
N ASP A 523 15.50 22.44 -5.37
CA ASP A 523 14.73 23.41 -4.60
C ASP A 523 15.37 23.75 -3.24
N GLY A 524 16.72 23.96 -3.25
CA GLY A 524 17.51 24.29 -2.08
C GLY A 524 17.88 23.12 -1.17
N VAL A 525 17.35 21.90 -1.38
CA VAL A 525 17.68 20.71 -0.62
C VAL A 525 18.84 19.97 -1.29
N LYS A 526 19.91 19.70 -0.50
CA LYS A 526 21.07 18.92 -1.00
C LYS A 526 20.81 17.43 -0.90
N TYR A 527 21.12 16.70 -1.97
CA TYR A 527 21.10 15.26 -2.11
C TYR A 527 22.51 14.73 -2.43
N THR A 528 22.89 13.62 -1.80
CA THR A 528 24.18 12.96 -2.06
C THR A 528 23.95 11.47 -2.31
N GLY A 529 24.46 10.97 -3.45
CA GLY A 529 24.21 9.59 -3.88
C GLY A 529 25.09 9.16 -5.05
N VAL A 530 24.55 8.34 -5.93
CA VAL A 530 25.24 7.80 -7.11
C VAL A 530 24.38 7.90 -8.37
N PHE A 531 25.06 8.02 -9.52
CA PHE A 531 24.49 7.75 -10.83
C PHE A 531 24.78 6.29 -11.18
N VAL A 532 23.77 5.58 -11.70
CA VAL A 532 23.88 4.17 -12.07
C VAL A 532 22.98 3.86 -13.27
N LYS A 533 23.33 2.85 -14.07
CA LYS A 533 22.47 2.33 -15.12
C LYS A 533 21.62 1.20 -14.55
N ASP A 534 20.33 1.41 -14.46
CA ASP A 534 19.36 0.43 -13.99
C ASP A 534 18.42 -0.02 -15.12
N TRP A 535 17.94 -1.25 -14.99
CA TRP A 535 16.91 -1.78 -15.88
C TRP A 535 15.55 -1.15 -15.60
N ASN A 536 15.06 -0.36 -16.55
CA ASN A 536 13.71 0.18 -16.47
C ASN A 536 12.71 -0.86 -17.00
N PRO A 537 11.80 -1.41 -16.17
CA PRO A 537 10.87 -2.46 -16.57
C PRO A 537 9.79 -1.97 -17.56
N VAL A 538 9.50 -0.68 -17.58
CA VAL A 538 8.52 -0.07 -18.48
C VAL A 538 9.11 0.08 -19.90
N THR A 539 10.28 0.74 -20.01
CA THR A 539 10.93 0.95 -21.31
C THR A 539 11.70 -0.27 -21.81
N LYS A 540 11.91 -1.28 -20.94
CA LYS A 540 12.69 -2.50 -21.24
C LYS A 540 14.11 -2.20 -21.73
N GLN A 541 14.74 -1.20 -21.08
CA GLN A 541 16.10 -0.73 -21.40
C GLN A 541 16.86 -0.37 -20.11
N TYR A 542 18.19 -0.38 -20.20
CA TYR A 542 19.03 0.16 -19.14
C TYR A 542 19.10 1.68 -19.27
N ASN A 543 18.47 2.40 -18.37
CA ASN A 543 18.46 3.86 -18.33
C ASN A 543 19.47 4.37 -17.31
N MET A 544 19.99 5.59 -17.54
CA MET A 544 20.71 6.30 -16.49
C MET A 544 19.74 6.69 -15.40
N THR A 545 20.07 6.35 -14.16
CA THR A 545 19.33 6.74 -12.97
C THR A 545 20.23 7.47 -11.99
N PHE A 546 19.66 8.13 -11.02
CA PHE A 546 20.36 8.47 -9.78
C PHE A 546 19.52 8.09 -8.56
N THR A 547 20.22 7.73 -7.52
CA THR A 547 19.64 7.56 -6.18
C THR A 547 20.47 8.35 -5.19
N ALA A 548 19.81 9.20 -4.38
CA ALA A 548 20.53 10.09 -3.50
C ALA A 548 19.72 10.38 -2.23
N LEU A 549 20.41 10.42 -1.09
CA LEU A 549 19.84 10.79 0.20
C LEU A 549 19.92 12.30 0.41
N SER A 550 18.81 12.92 0.76
CA SER A 550 18.76 14.35 1.10
C SER A 550 19.27 14.64 2.49
N THR A 551 19.65 15.90 2.74
CA THR A 551 19.97 16.40 4.10
C THR A 551 18.75 16.34 5.04
N ASN A 552 17.54 16.24 4.50
CA ASN A 552 16.29 16.07 5.26
C ASN A 552 16.00 14.60 5.61
N GLY A 553 16.88 13.67 5.19
CA GLY A 553 16.70 12.24 5.44
C GLY A 553 15.65 11.58 4.54
N THR A 554 15.45 12.08 3.32
CA THR A 554 14.56 11.48 2.32
C THR A 554 15.34 11.02 1.11
N MET A 555 14.95 9.87 0.54
CA MET A 555 15.52 9.37 -0.70
C MET A 555 14.90 10.10 -1.89
N GLY A 556 15.75 10.59 -2.80
CA GLY A 556 15.37 11.09 -4.10
C GLY A 556 15.87 10.17 -5.21
N TRP A 557 14.99 9.84 -6.14
CA TRP A 557 15.27 9.00 -7.30
C TRP A 557 15.07 9.75 -8.60
N GLY A 558 15.97 9.54 -9.56
CA GLY A 558 15.78 10.03 -10.93
C GLY A 558 15.96 8.92 -11.94
N SER A 559 15.08 8.87 -12.93
CA SER A 559 15.18 7.96 -14.08
C SER A 559 15.19 8.77 -15.37
N ARG A 560 16.28 8.66 -16.14
CA ARG A 560 16.46 9.41 -17.38
C ARG A 560 15.54 8.89 -18.47
N LEU A 561 14.79 9.77 -19.11
CA LEU A 561 14.05 9.46 -20.31
C LEU A 561 15.01 9.29 -21.51
N VAL A 562 14.64 8.41 -22.43
CA VAL A 562 15.41 8.21 -23.67
C VAL A 562 15.40 9.53 -24.46
N GLU A 563 16.58 9.94 -24.94
CA GLU A 563 16.70 11.16 -25.75
C GLU A 563 16.18 10.90 -27.17
N GLU A 564 15.22 11.72 -27.60
CA GLU A 564 14.58 11.62 -28.91
C GLU A 564 14.48 12.98 -29.56
N SER A 565 14.40 12.99 -30.90
CA SER A 565 14.21 14.24 -31.65
C SER A 565 12.81 14.84 -31.35
N ASP A 566 12.69 16.17 -31.47
CA ASP A 566 11.39 16.86 -31.32
C ASP A 566 10.33 16.27 -32.25
N LYS A 567 10.72 15.81 -33.45
CA LYS A 567 9.82 15.12 -34.39
C LYS A 567 9.28 13.80 -33.81
N GLN A 568 10.16 13.00 -33.18
CA GLN A 568 9.75 11.74 -32.58
C GLN A 568 8.87 12.00 -31.38
N VAL A 569 9.25 12.90 -30.48
CA VAL A 569 8.45 13.25 -29.30
C VAL A 569 7.03 13.72 -29.66
N VAL A 570 6.89 14.56 -30.69
CA VAL A 570 5.58 15.01 -31.21
C VAL A 570 4.78 13.83 -31.79
N ALA A 571 5.45 12.88 -32.45
CA ALA A 571 4.82 11.70 -33.03
C ALA A 571 4.34 10.74 -31.92
N ASP A 572 5.13 10.58 -30.86
CA ASP A 572 4.77 9.74 -29.70
C ASP A 572 3.55 10.32 -28.95
N VAL A 573 3.57 11.65 -28.69
CA VAL A 573 2.41 12.35 -28.11
C VAL A 573 1.18 12.19 -29.00
N TYR A 574 1.32 12.30 -30.33
CA TYR A 574 0.22 12.09 -31.26
C TYR A 574 -0.32 10.66 -31.20
N SER A 575 0.57 9.66 -31.12
CA SER A 575 0.18 8.24 -31.04
C SER A 575 -0.60 7.96 -29.75
N ASP A 576 -0.05 8.37 -28.62
CA ASP A 576 -0.54 8.01 -27.29
C ASP A 576 -1.75 8.85 -26.84
N LEU A 577 -1.94 10.05 -27.42
CA LEU A 577 -3.05 10.91 -27.06
C LEU A 577 -4.39 10.24 -27.38
N SER A 578 -5.16 9.91 -26.35
CA SER A 578 -6.48 9.28 -26.45
C SER A 578 -7.45 9.96 -25.51
N LEU A 579 -8.72 9.97 -25.89
CA LEU A 579 -9.84 10.42 -25.05
C LEU A 579 -10.72 9.23 -24.60
N GLY A 580 -10.30 7.98 -24.91
CA GLY A 580 -11.14 6.81 -24.71
C GLY A 580 -12.32 6.77 -25.70
N ASP A 581 -13.39 6.11 -25.31
CA ASP A 581 -14.63 6.12 -26.09
C ASP A 581 -15.39 7.43 -25.83
N VAL A 582 -15.50 8.24 -26.86
CA VAL A 582 -16.21 9.55 -26.84
C VAL A 582 -17.42 9.56 -27.79
N SER A 583 -17.90 8.37 -28.18
CA SER A 583 -19.03 8.23 -29.11
C SER A 583 -20.40 8.52 -28.48
N ASN A 584 -20.53 8.42 -27.14
CA ASN A 584 -21.79 8.64 -26.40
C ASN A 584 -21.51 9.20 -25.02
N ILE A 585 -21.02 10.44 -24.93
CA ILE A 585 -20.63 11.02 -23.65
C ILE A 585 -21.79 11.72 -22.94
N ILE A 586 -21.84 11.58 -21.62
CA ILE A 586 -22.81 12.21 -20.73
C ILE A 586 -22.14 13.03 -19.61
N SER A 587 -20.81 13.01 -19.52
CA SER A 587 -19.99 13.69 -18.50
C SER A 587 -18.81 14.42 -19.13
N ASN A 588 -18.09 15.22 -18.32
CA ASN A 588 -16.92 15.95 -18.76
C ASN A 588 -15.84 15.02 -19.34
N VAL A 589 -15.17 15.49 -20.39
CA VAL A 589 -14.06 14.78 -21.04
C VAL A 589 -12.75 15.29 -20.46
N GLN A 590 -11.89 14.40 -20.03
CA GLN A 590 -10.55 14.77 -19.61
C GLN A 590 -9.67 15.05 -20.83
N LEU A 591 -9.27 16.31 -20.99
CA LEU A 591 -8.41 16.76 -22.10
C LEU A 591 -6.97 16.90 -21.59
N PRO A 592 -6.04 15.97 -21.93
CA PRO A 592 -4.64 16.08 -21.53
C PRO A 592 -3.99 17.35 -22.07
N THR A 593 -3.46 18.18 -21.18
CA THR A 593 -2.75 19.43 -21.52
C THR A 593 -1.25 19.34 -21.23
N VAL A 594 -0.86 18.36 -20.41
CA VAL A 594 0.53 18.08 -20.02
C VAL A 594 1.00 16.85 -20.77
N SER A 595 2.14 16.94 -21.44
CA SER A 595 2.71 15.86 -22.23
C SER A 595 4.23 15.79 -22.07
N SER A 596 4.82 14.74 -22.67
CA SER A 596 6.24 14.42 -22.56
C SER A 596 7.15 15.58 -22.96
N ARG A 597 8.23 15.75 -22.19
CA ARG A 597 9.40 16.57 -22.55
C ARG A 597 9.06 18.00 -23.01
N GLY A 598 8.05 18.62 -22.37
CA GLY A 598 7.66 20.00 -22.67
C GLY A 598 6.92 20.18 -23.99
N THR A 599 6.38 19.12 -24.57
CA THR A 599 5.48 19.20 -25.72
C THR A 599 4.18 19.90 -25.32
N SER A 600 3.73 20.87 -26.12
CA SER A 600 2.47 21.58 -25.87
C SER A 600 1.31 20.87 -26.55
N VAL A 601 0.20 20.66 -25.83
CA VAL A 601 -1.07 20.16 -26.36
C VAL A 601 -2.15 21.21 -26.08
N VAL A 602 -2.65 21.83 -27.15
CA VAL A 602 -3.68 22.88 -27.09
C VAL A 602 -4.96 22.38 -27.75
N TRP A 603 -6.07 22.45 -27.01
CA TRP A 603 -7.36 21.96 -27.47
C TRP A 603 -8.24 23.07 -28.04
N THR A 604 -8.95 22.78 -29.12
CA THR A 604 -10.02 23.60 -29.66
C THR A 604 -11.25 22.76 -29.95
N SER A 605 -12.42 23.31 -29.66
CA SER A 605 -13.73 22.69 -29.90
C SER A 605 -14.46 23.37 -31.03
N SER A 606 -15.11 22.62 -31.91
CA SER A 606 -16.00 23.18 -32.94
C SER A 606 -17.29 23.75 -32.36
N ASN A 607 -17.66 23.35 -31.14
CA ASN A 607 -18.83 23.89 -30.41
C ASN A 607 -18.53 24.00 -28.92
N PRO A 608 -17.85 25.09 -28.48
CA PRO A 608 -17.49 25.25 -27.05
C PRO A 608 -18.67 25.38 -26.10
N ALA A 609 -19.88 25.65 -26.59
CA ALA A 609 -21.09 25.70 -25.78
C ALA A 609 -21.56 24.29 -25.37
N VAL A 610 -21.20 23.27 -26.14
CA VAL A 610 -21.54 21.85 -25.86
C VAL A 610 -20.36 21.13 -25.20
N VAL A 611 -19.15 21.24 -25.76
CA VAL A 611 -17.92 20.75 -25.12
C VAL A 611 -16.91 21.90 -25.15
N SER A 612 -16.53 22.41 -24.01
CA SER A 612 -15.56 23.51 -23.92
C SER A 612 -14.15 23.08 -24.34
N ASN A 613 -13.22 24.03 -24.56
CA ASN A 613 -11.81 23.76 -24.82
C ASN A 613 -11.08 23.13 -23.61
N THR A 614 -11.73 23.07 -22.45
CA THR A 614 -11.23 22.41 -21.22
C THR A 614 -11.94 21.10 -20.93
N GLY A 615 -12.84 20.64 -21.84
CA GLY A 615 -13.54 19.36 -21.70
C GLY A 615 -14.81 19.39 -20.86
N VAL A 616 -15.26 20.59 -20.43
CA VAL A 616 -16.55 20.70 -19.73
C VAL A 616 -17.68 20.46 -20.71
N VAL A 617 -18.58 19.54 -20.39
CA VAL A 617 -19.71 19.11 -21.22
C VAL A 617 -21.00 19.75 -20.75
N THR A 618 -21.75 20.35 -21.69
CA THR A 618 -23.14 20.81 -21.50
C THR A 618 -24.03 19.96 -22.39
N ARG A 619 -24.81 19.08 -21.79
CA ARG A 619 -25.68 18.14 -22.52
C ARG A 619 -26.90 18.88 -23.16
N PRO A 620 -27.33 18.44 -24.35
CA PRO A 620 -28.61 18.88 -24.92
C PRO A 620 -29.80 18.55 -23.97
N GLN A 621 -30.85 19.36 -24.06
CA GLN A 621 -32.06 19.11 -23.26
C GLN A 621 -32.73 17.79 -23.66
N ALA A 622 -33.55 17.25 -22.74
CA ALA A 622 -34.37 16.07 -23.01
C ALA A 622 -35.24 16.27 -24.27
N GLY A 623 -35.28 15.23 -25.10
CA GLY A 623 -36.01 15.27 -26.39
C GLY A 623 -35.26 15.93 -27.56
N GLN A 624 -34.08 16.50 -27.33
CA GLN A 624 -33.20 16.98 -28.40
C GLN A 624 -32.34 15.84 -28.98
N ALA A 625 -31.85 15.99 -30.19
CA ALA A 625 -30.91 15.05 -30.77
C ALA A 625 -29.52 15.16 -30.10
N PRO A 626 -28.73 14.06 -30.07
CA PRO A 626 -27.33 14.11 -29.65
C PRO A 626 -26.52 15.19 -30.41
N ALA A 627 -25.61 15.83 -29.70
CA ALA A 627 -24.80 16.91 -30.28
C ALA A 627 -23.42 16.37 -30.68
N ASN A 628 -23.05 16.52 -31.96
CA ASN A 628 -21.74 16.15 -32.46
C ASN A 628 -20.77 17.33 -32.37
N VAL A 629 -19.61 17.09 -31.75
CA VAL A 629 -18.56 18.08 -31.55
C VAL A 629 -17.22 17.53 -32.03
N THR A 630 -16.49 18.32 -32.77
CA THR A 630 -15.10 17.99 -33.15
C THR A 630 -14.14 18.67 -32.20
N LEU A 631 -13.39 17.86 -31.42
CA LEU A 631 -12.26 18.34 -30.63
C LEU A 631 -10.96 18.19 -31.44
N THR A 632 -10.15 19.23 -31.45
CA THR A 632 -8.89 19.25 -32.18
C THR A 632 -7.74 19.54 -31.20
N ALA A 633 -6.81 18.59 -31.07
CA ALA A 633 -5.58 18.74 -30.32
C ALA A 633 -4.45 19.25 -31.26
N SER A 634 -3.90 20.39 -30.97
CA SER A 634 -2.69 20.93 -31.63
C SER A 634 -1.47 20.58 -30.77
N ILE A 635 -0.65 19.65 -31.25
CA ILE A 635 0.54 19.11 -30.57
C ILE A 635 1.77 19.78 -31.16
N SER A 636 2.64 20.38 -30.33
CA SER A 636 3.82 21.09 -30.87
C SER A 636 5.02 21.07 -29.94
N LYS A 637 6.24 20.98 -30.53
CA LYS A 637 7.52 21.11 -29.85
C LYS A 637 8.54 21.76 -30.81
N GLY A 638 9.13 22.89 -30.40
CA GLY A 638 9.97 23.68 -31.27
C GLY A 638 9.21 24.10 -32.53
N SER A 639 9.76 23.80 -33.72
CA SER A 639 9.11 24.03 -34.99
C SER A 639 8.21 22.91 -35.50
N ILE A 640 8.20 21.77 -34.81
CA ILE A 640 7.41 20.60 -35.19
C ILE A 640 5.99 20.73 -34.64
N LYS A 641 5.01 20.46 -35.51
CA LYS A 641 3.60 20.55 -35.19
C LYS A 641 2.80 19.42 -35.85
N GLN A 642 1.88 18.80 -35.10
CA GLN A 642 0.88 17.84 -35.59
C GLN A 642 -0.49 18.17 -35.01
N THR A 643 -1.56 17.69 -35.65
CA THR A 643 -2.92 17.91 -35.22
C THR A 643 -3.67 16.59 -35.18
N LYS A 644 -4.31 16.28 -34.06
CA LYS A 644 -5.16 15.09 -33.87
C LYS A 644 -6.62 15.50 -33.66
N VAL A 645 -7.52 14.84 -34.35
CA VAL A 645 -8.96 15.17 -34.33
C VAL A 645 -9.76 14.06 -33.69
N PHE A 646 -10.70 14.41 -32.84
CA PHE A 646 -11.62 13.49 -32.17
C PHE A 646 -13.06 13.91 -32.46
N GLN A 647 -13.89 12.94 -32.88
CA GLN A 647 -15.32 13.15 -33.04
C GLN A 647 -16.00 12.73 -31.73
N VAL A 648 -16.72 13.65 -31.13
CA VAL A 648 -17.36 13.45 -29.82
C VAL A 648 -18.86 13.61 -30.02
N THR A 649 -19.64 12.65 -29.51
CA THR A 649 -21.10 12.74 -29.48
C THR A 649 -21.57 12.90 -28.04
N VAL A 650 -22.27 14.00 -27.79
CA VAL A 650 -22.83 14.32 -26.47
C VAL A 650 -24.31 13.95 -26.44
N GLU A 651 -24.66 12.98 -25.60
CA GLU A 651 -26.03 12.50 -25.43
C GLU A 651 -26.91 13.53 -24.69
N PRO A 652 -28.15 13.73 -25.10
CA PRO A 652 -29.11 14.58 -24.38
C PRO A 652 -29.46 13.99 -23.01
N PHE A 653 -30.01 14.82 -22.13
CA PHE A 653 -30.68 14.32 -20.94
C PHE A 653 -31.85 13.41 -21.33
N VAL A 654 -31.98 12.29 -20.62
CA VAL A 654 -33.19 11.46 -20.71
C VAL A 654 -34.30 12.15 -19.88
N GLU A 655 -35.53 12.27 -20.41
CA GLU A 655 -36.63 12.87 -19.66
C GLU A 655 -36.92 12.03 -18.42
N ALA A 656 -36.74 12.65 -17.27
CA ALA A 656 -36.97 11.99 -16.00
C ALA A 656 -38.48 11.89 -15.72
N THR A 657 -38.98 10.70 -15.43
CA THR A 657 -40.38 10.44 -15.13
C THR A 657 -40.54 10.08 -13.66
N LEU A 658 -41.41 10.77 -12.92
CA LEU A 658 -41.79 10.41 -11.56
C LEU A 658 -42.43 9.02 -11.55
N THR A 659 -41.84 8.08 -10.87
CA THR A 659 -42.29 6.67 -10.81
C THR A 659 -42.93 6.33 -9.48
N ALA A 660 -42.47 6.93 -8.38
CA ALA A 660 -43.09 6.74 -7.06
C ALA A 660 -42.97 8.01 -6.21
N GLN A 661 -43.98 8.29 -5.42
CA GLN A 661 -44.00 9.37 -4.42
C GLN A 661 -44.72 8.92 -3.15
N TYR A 662 -44.02 9.10 -2.01
CA TYR A 662 -44.57 8.82 -0.67
C TYR A 662 -44.56 10.12 0.12
N SER A 663 -45.77 10.70 0.29
CA SER A 663 -45.95 12.01 0.96
C SER A 663 -46.30 11.87 2.46
N PHE A 664 -46.42 10.64 2.97
CA PHE A 664 -46.66 10.30 4.40
C PHE A 664 -47.84 10.96 5.09
N GLU A 665 -48.91 11.27 4.32
CA GLU A 665 -50.19 11.86 4.83
C GLU A 665 -50.99 10.82 5.62
N HIS A 666 -50.56 10.51 6.86
CA HIS A 666 -51.10 9.45 7.73
C HIS A 666 -51.13 8.06 7.09
N ASN A 667 -50.35 7.81 6.07
CA ASN A 667 -50.26 6.52 5.38
C ASN A 667 -48.92 6.37 4.67
N LEU A 668 -48.61 5.15 4.18
CA LEU A 668 -47.43 4.78 3.45
C LEU A 668 -47.72 4.47 1.97
N LYS A 669 -48.75 5.07 1.39
CA LYS A 669 -49.17 4.81 0.01
C LYS A 669 -48.27 5.58 -0.99
N ASP A 670 -48.00 4.95 -2.12
CA ASP A 670 -47.46 5.64 -3.29
C ASP A 670 -48.58 6.49 -3.91
N THR A 671 -48.42 7.81 -3.95
CA THR A 671 -49.39 8.75 -4.49
C THR A 671 -49.48 8.70 -6.01
N THR A 672 -48.48 8.14 -6.70
CA THR A 672 -48.55 7.90 -8.16
C THR A 672 -49.39 6.68 -8.49
N ALA A 673 -49.75 5.86 -7.50
CA ALA A 673 -50.44 4.58 -7.66
C ALA A 673 -49.72 3.56 -8.60
N THR A 674 -48.41 3.75 -8.84
CA THR A 674 -47.60 2.85 -9.67
C THR A 674 -47.17 1.65 -8.85
N PHE A 675 -46.83 1.88 -7.58
CA PHE A 675 -46.36 0.83 -6.67
C PHE A 675 -47.29 0.65 -5.48
N GLY A 676 -47.09 -0.45 -4.74
CA GLY A 676 -47.85 -0.69 -3.52
C GLY A 676 -47.42 0.25 -2.38
N GLN A 677 -48.18 0.17 -1.27
CA GLN A 677 -47.80 0.91 -0.06
C GLN A 677 -46.53 0.34 0.59
N GLY A 678 -45.80 1.20 1.30
CA GLY A 678 -44.70 0.77 2.17
C GLY A 678 -45.18 -0.07 3.36
N THR A 679 -44.31 -0.89 3.92
CA THR A 679 -44.59 -1.73 5.09
C THR A 679 -43.65 -1.35 6.22
N VAL A 680 -44.18 -1.17 7.44
CA VAL A 680 -43.37 -0.86 8.61
C VAL A 680 -42.51 -2.07 8.97
N THR A 681 -41.21 -1.84 9.21
CA THR A 681 -40.25 -2.84 9.69
C THR A 681 -39.71 -2.49 11.08
N GLY A 682 -39.05 -3.42 11.71
CA GLY A 682 -38.31 -3.17 12.94
C GLY A 682 -36.96 -2.47 12.67
N ASP A 683 -35.97 -2.83 13.42
CA ASP A 683 -34.61 -2.25 13.39
C ASP A 683 -33.75 -2.69 12.18
N ARG A 684 -34.28 -3.57 11.34
CA ARG A 684 -33.64 -4.04 10.09
C ARG A 684 -34.66 -4.11 8.96
N LEU A 685 -34.18 -4.07 7.73
CA LEU A 685 -35.03 -4.09 6.54
C LEU A 685 -35.87 -5.37 6.43
N ASP A 686 -35.38 -6.47 6.96
CA ASP A 686 -36.02 -7.80 6.98
C ASP A 686 -36.80 -8.09 8.28
N SER A 687 -36.75 -7.19 9.26
CA SER A 687 -37.54 -7.32 10.49
C SER A 687 -39.04 -7.04 10.21
N THR A 688 -39.90 -7.63 11.06
CA THR A 688 -41.38 -7.56 10.85
C THR A 688 -42.11 -6.76 11.91
N VAL A 689 -41.46 -6.33 12.99
CA VAL A 689 -42.09 -5.64 14.09
C VAL A 689 -41.51 -4.24 14.27
N GLY A 690 -42.31 -3.22 14.04
CA GLY A 690 -41.88 -1.82 14.17
C GLY A 690 -43.07 -0.87 14.31
N THR A 691 -42.78 0.41 14.51
CA THR A 691 -43.78 1.47 14.67
C THR A 691 -43.34 2.73 13.95
N ILE A 692 -44.22 3.25 13.08
CA ILE A 692 -44.06 4.57 12.46
C ILE A 692 -45.25 5.40 12.91
N THR A 693 -45.01 6.62 13.34
CA THR A 693 -46.05 7.61 13.68
C THR A 693 -45.97 8.77 12.69
N TYR A 694 -46.84 9.73 12.80
CA TYR A 694 -46.87 10.87 11.88
C TYR A 694 -46.77 12.17 12.67
N GLY A 695 -46.10 13.16 12.09
CA GLY A 695 -45.91 14.48 12.67
C GLY A 695 -45.98 15.57 11.59
N THR A 696 -45.85 16.83 11.97
CA THR A 696 -45.83 17.93 11.01
C THR A 696 -44.68 17.82 10.06
N GLY A 697 -44.95 17.76 8.76
CA GLY A 697 -43.99 17.63 7.66
C GLY A 697 -43.48 18.96 7.11
N VAL A 698 -42.70 18.88 6.05
CA VAL A 698 -42.42 20.03 5.16
C VAL A 698 -43.68 20.41 4.39
N SER A 699 -44.45 19.40 4.00
CA SER A 699 -45.74 19.52 3.38
C SER A 699 -46.70 18.60 4.14
N GLY A 700 -47.77 19.11 4.73
CA GLY A 700 -48.74 18.28 5.46
C GLY A 700 -48.12 17.48 6.62
N GLN A 701 -48.13 16.15 6.51
CA GLN A 701 -47.60 15.24 7.52
C GLN A 701 -46.32 14.57 7.04
N SER A 702 -45.50 14.11 7.97
CA SER A 702 -44.27 13.35 7.73
C SER A 702 -44.27 12.03 8.48
N ALA A 703 -43.51 11.06 8.04
CA ALA A 703 -43.21 9.83 8.78
C ALA A 703 -42.22 10.10 9.90
N VAL A 704 -42.52 9.65 11.13
CA VAL A 704 -41.66 9.79 12.31
C VAL A 704 -41.04 8.44 12.65
N PHE A 705 -39.73 8.42 12.63
CA PHE A 705 -38.87 7.25 12.90
C PHE A 705 -38.32 7.35 14.33
N ASN A 706 -38.53 6.31 15.11
CA ASN A 706 -38.15 6.28 16.52
C ASN A 706 -36.71 5.81 16.80
N GLY A 707 -35.94 5.44 15.76
CA GLY A 707 -34.58 4.89 15.90
C GLY A 707 -34.52 3.36 16.10
N THR A 708 -35.69 2.69 16.04
CA THR A 708 -35.77 1.21 16.16
C THR A 708 -36.71 0.62 15.09
N SER A 709 -37.18 1.43 14.16
CA SER A 709 -38.16 1.06 13.13
C SER A 709 -37.87 1.77 11.83
N GLY A 710 -38.23 1.14 10.73
CA GLY A 710 -38.13 1.69 9.38
C GLY A 710 -39.33 1.36 8.50
N ILE A 711 -39.21 1.67 7.22
CA ILE A 711 -40.19 1.38 6.20
C ILE A 711 -39.55 0.58 5.10
N ARG A 712 -40.03 -0.63 4.82
CA ARG A 712 -39.76 -1.35 3.60
C ARG A 712 -40.66 -0.82 2.49
N LEU A 713 -40.04 -0.43 1.40
CA LEU A 713 -40.73 0.00 0.19
C LEU A 713 -40.92 -1.19 -0.78
N PRO A 714 -41.86 -1.11 -1.73
CA PRO A 714 -42.05 -2.13 -2.77
C PRO A 714 -40.77 -2.40 -3.56
N GLN A 715 -40.67 -3.61 -4.12
CA GLN A 715 -39.64 -3.96 -5.08
C GLN A 715 -39.85 -3.27 -6.42
N GLY A 716 -38.78 -3.13 -7.22
CA GLY A 716 -38.87 -2.60 -8.59
C GLY A 716 -38.96 -1.07 -8.71
N LEU A 717 -38.87 -0.33 -7.60
CA LEU A 717 -38.89 1.14 -7.60
C LEU A 717 -37.83 1.74 -8.53
N ILE A 718 -36.66 1.11 -8.60
CA ILE A 718 -35.56 1.42 -9.50
C ILE A 718 -35.18 0.12 -10.19
N SER A 719 -35.05 0.13 -11.51
CA SER A 719 -34.79 -1.07 -12.33
C SER A 719 -33.77 -0.87 -13.45
N ASN A 720 -33.07 0.28 -13.46
CA ASN A 720 -32.04 0.62 -14.45
C ASN A 720 -30.96 1.49 -13.83
N ASN A 721 -29.93 1.85 -14.61
CA ASN A 721 -28.78 2.64 -14.17
C ASN A 721 -28.92 4.16 -14.43
N SER A 722 -30.14 4.64 -14.73
CA SER A 722 -30.44 6.06 -14.82
C SER A 722 -31.67 6.38 -13.99
N TYR A 723 -31.48 7.00 -12.81
CA TYR A 723 -32.52 7.24 -11.82
C TYR A 723 -32.21 8.41 -10.90
N SER A 724 -33.23 8.93 -10.22
CA SER A 724 -33.05 9.95 -9.17
C SER A 724 -33.89 9.64 -7.95
N VAL A 725 -33.37 9.96 -6.78
CA VAL A 725 -34.03 9.84 -5.49
C VAL A 725 -33.94 11.17 -4.76
N ALA A 726 -35.05 11.65 -4.22
CA ALA A 726 -35.11 12.87 -3.43
C ALA A 726 -35.98 12.65 -2.19
N VAL A 727 -35.58 13.15 -1.05
CA VAL A 727 -36.29 13.04 0.22
C VAL A 727 -35.95 14.20 1.15
N TRP A 728 -36.95 14.69 1.88
CA TRP A 728 -36.74 15.60 2.99
C TRP A 728 -36.45 14.80 4.26
N VAL A 729 -35.42 15.21 5.02
CA VAL A 729 -35.05 14.57 6.29
C VAL A 729 -34.91 15.62 7.38
N LYS A 730 -35.37 15.29 8.60
CA LYS A 730 -35.14 16.07 9.81
C LYS A 730 -34.70 15.13 10.91
N PRO A 731 -33.37 14.87 11.01
CA PRO A 731 -32.83 13.98 12.04
C PRO A 731 -33.04 14.59 13.44
N ASP A 732 -33.50 13.83 14.42
CA ASP A 732 -33.44 14.24 15.83
C ASP A 732 -31.98 14.22 16.34
N GLN A 733 -31.22 13.24 15.85
CA GLN A 733 -29.82 13.09 16.08
C GLN A 733 -29.15 12.46 14.85
N LEU A 734 -27.88 12.76 14.63
CA LEU A 734 -27.12 12.19 13.53
C LEU A 734 -26.32 10.99 14.05
N THR A 735 -26.70 9.80 13.62
CA THR A 735 -25.96 8.55 13.87
C THR A 735 -25.19 8.19 12.60
N THR A 736 -23.93 7.85 12.76
CA THR A 736 -23.05 7.46 11.65
C THR A 736 -23.61 6.23 10.94
N TYR A 737 -23.69 6.27 9.61
CA TYR A 737 -24.22 5.25 8.71
C TYR A 737 -25.74 5.00 8.77
N SER A 738 -26.49 5.69 9.63
CA SER A 738 -27.97 5.60 9.61
C SER A 738 -28.50 6.02 8.24
N PRO A 739 -29.20 5.14 7.49
CA PRO A 739 -29.66 5.47 6.14
C PRO A 739 -30.92 6.35 6.17
N ALA A 740 -30.99 7.33 5.27
CA ALA A 740 -32.24 7.96 4.91
C ALA A 740 -32.97 7.10 3.87
N PHE A 741 -32.29 6.74 2.80
CA PHE A 741 -32.78 5.83 1.77
C PHE A 741 -31.76 4.71 1.55
N PHE A 742 -32.26 3.51 1.35
CA PHE A 742 -31.47 2.32 1.07
C PHE A 742 -32.08 1.52 -0.06
N GLY A 743 -31.24 0.98 -0.96
CA GLY A 743 -31.63 0.07 -2.00
C GLY A 743 -30.59 -1.03 -2.17
N ALA A 744 -31.02 -2.30 -2.22
CA ALA A 744 -30.10 -3.42 -2.31
C ALA A 744 -30.67 -4.56 -3.17
N LYS A 745 -29.84 -5.14 -4.02
CA LYS A 745 -30.08 -6.39 -4.71
C LYS A 745 -29.76 -7.57 -3.80
N ASP A 746 -28.68 -7.46 -3.05
CA ASP A 746 -28.21 -8.40 -2.03
C ASP A 746 -27.28 -7.67 -1.03
N THR A 747 -26.59 -8.40 -0.15
CA THR A 747 -25.67 -7.84 0.86
C THR A 747 -24.39 -7.24 0.29
N ASP A 748 -24.04 -7.54 -0.94
CA ASP A 748 -22.82 -7.08 -1.61
C ASP A 748 -23.12 -5.98 -2.66
N HIS A 749 -24.39 -5.88 -3.13
CA HIS A 749 -24.82 -4.93 -4.17
C HIS A 749 -25.92 -4.02 -3.63
N TRP A 750 -25.51 -2.85 -3.13
CA TRP A 750 -26.41 -1.91 -2.48
C TRP A 750 -25.96 -0.45 -2.59
N VAL A 751 -26.87 0.46 -2.39
CA VAL A 751 -26.63 1.91 -2.24
C VAL A 751 -27.37 2.44 -1.02
N SER A 752 -26.75 3.39 -0.31
CA SER A 752 -27.32 4.06 0.85
C SER A 752 -27.13 5.57 0.75
N LEU A 753 -28.21 6.35 0.85
CA LEU A 753 -28.15 7.79 1.07
C LEU A 753 -28.09 8.03 2.58
N ILE A 754 -26.98 8.56 3.04
CA ILE A 754 -26.64 8.67 4.47
C ILE A 754 -26.50 10.14 4.85
N PRO A 755 -27.28 10.64 5.85
CA PRO A 755 -27.13 12.00 6.37
C PRO A 755 -25.78 12.25 7.05
N ARG A 756 -25.15 11.21 7.61
CA ARG A 756 -23.84 11.28 8.28
C ARG A 756 -23.01 10.02 8.02
N GLY A 757 -21.96 10.15 7.21
CA GLY A 757 -20.92 9.14 7.03
C GLY A 757 -19.81 9.24 8.08
N ALA A 758 -18.90 8.21 8.17
CA ALA A 758 -17.74 8.26 9.05
C ALA A 758 -16.69 9.26 8.56
N THR A 759 -16.57 9.48 7.27
CA THR A 759 -15.62 10.42 6.69
C THR A 759 -16.10 11.85 6.94
N ALA A 760 -15.40 12.57 7.81
CA ALA A 760 -15.60 13.98 8.13
C ALA A 760 -17.04 14.36 8.56
N ASP A 761 -17.86 13.43 9.04
CA ASP A 761 -19.25 13.67 9.47
C ASP A 761 -20.16 14.28 8.38
N LYS A 762 -19.92 13.99 7.12
CA LYS A 762 -20.62 14.56 5.97
C LYS A 762 -21.76 13.67 5.48
N ALA A 763 -22.77 14.27 4.84
CA ALA A 763 -23.75 13.53 4.08
C ALA A 763 -23.09 12.87 2.86
N MET A 764 -23.55 11.67 2.50
CA MET A 764 -22.94 10.92 1.40
C MET A 764 -23.93 9.94 0.75
N VAL A 765 -23.61 9.54 -0.47
CA VAL A 765 -24.13 8.33 -1.10
C VAL A 765 -23.02 7.28 -1.06
N TRP A 766 -23.32 6.16 -0.43
CA TRP A 766 -22.39 5.08 -0.20
C TRP A 766 -22.86 3.80 -0.86
N SER A 767 -21.96 3.09 -1.55
CA SER A 767 -22.28 1.79 -2.13
C SER A 767 -21.22 0.77 -1.70
N GLY A 768 -21.66 -0.40 -1.24
CA GLY A 768 -20.82 -1.55 -0.95
C GLY A 768 -20.27 -2.20 -2.23
N THR A 769 -20.98 -2.03 -3.34
CA THR A 769 -20.52 -2.48 -4.65
C THR A 769 -19.32 -1.63 -5.05
N ALA A 770 -18.18 -2.27 -5.26
CA ALA A 770 -16.89 -1.62 -5.54
C ALA A 770 -16.47 -0.52 -4.50
N TRP A 771 -17.09 -0.49 -3.31
CA TRP A 771 -16.81 0.47 -2.22
C TRP A 771 -16.74 1.92 -2.70
N TYR A 772 -17.83 2.39 -3.28
CA TYR A 772 -17.93 3.75 -3.80
C TYR A 772 -18.39 4.74 -2.71
N ASP A 773 -17.59 5.78 -2.46
CA ASP A 773 -17.84 6.82 -1.46
C ASP A 773 -18.10 8.19 -2.13
N GLY A 774 -19.35 8.53 -2.37
CA GLY A 774 -19.79 9.86 -2.80
C GLY A 774 -19.96 10.80 -1.61
N VAL A 775 -18.85 11.36 -1.09
CA VAL A 775 -18.86 12.22 0.09
C VAL A 775 -19.09 13.68 -0.28
N THR A 776 -20.13 14.30 0.30
CA THR A 776 -20.41 15.74 0.11
C THR A 776 -19.51 16.61 1.01
N GLY A 777 -19.45 17.92 0.74
CA GLY A 777 -18.82 18.89 1.65
C GLY A 777 -19.69 19.29 2.85
N VAL A 778 -20.92 18.75 2.98
CA VAL A 778 -21.96 19.29 3.87
C VAL A 778 -22.22 18.39 5.07
N THR A 779 -22.28 18.99 6.26
CA THR A 779 -22.79 18.38 7.49
C THR A 779 -24.25 18.73 7.63
N ILE A 780 -25.12 17.73 7.81
CA ILE A 780 -26.56 17.92 7.98
C ILE A 780 -26.84 18.40 9.41
N PRO A 781 -27.64 19.44 9.61
CA PRO A 781 -28.04 19.87 10.95
C PRO A 781 -29.10 18.95 11.57
N ALA A 782 -28.95 18.65 12.86
CA ALA A 782 -30.02 17.99 13.61
C ALA A 782 -31.22 18.94 13.82
N ASN A 783 -32.43 18.39 13.95
CA ASN A 783 -33.71 19.10 14.20
C ASN A 783 -34.10 20.15 13.16
N GLN A 784 -33.54 20.11 11.97
CA GLN A 784 -33.84 20.97 10.84
C GLN A 784 -34.15 20.15 9.58
N TRP A 785 -35.15 20.62 8.82
CA TRP A 785 -35.45 20.00 7.54
C TRP A 785 -34.32 20.26 6.54
N THR A 786 -33.86 19.20 5.89
CA THR A 786 -32.86 19.24 4.84
C THR A 786 -33.29 18.36 3.68
N HIS A 787 -33.29 18.92 2.49
CA HIS A 787 -33.56 18.16 1.28
C HIS A 787 -32.29 17.43 0.84
N LEU A 788 -32.34 16.11 0.72
CA LEU A 788 -31.31 15.26 0.20
C LEU A 788 -31.74 14.63 -1.11
N ALA A 789 -30.94 14.77 -2.15
CA ALA A 789 -31.23 14.11 -3.42
C ALA A 789 -29.93 13.62 -4.09
N PHE A 790 -30.06 12.58 -4.88
CA PHE A 790 -29.02 12.15 -5.79
C PHE A 790 -29.60 11.67 -7.10
N SER A 791 -28.81 11.84 -8.16
CA SER A 791 -29.09 11.30 -9.49
C SER A 791 -27.96 10.43 -9.95
N VAL A 792 -28.30 9.29 -10.53
CA VAL A 792 -27.37 8.41 -11.26
C VAL A 792 -27.74 8.44 -12.73
N ASP A 793 -26.77 8.58 -13.61
CA ASP A 793 -26.96 8.54 -15.06
C ASP A 793 -25.81 7.73 -15.67
N GLU A 794 -26.08 6.46 -15.98
CA GLU A 794 -25.12 5.52 -16.59
C GLU A 794 -23.73 5.56 -15.92
N GLY A 795 -23.72 5.46 -14.58
CA GLY A 795 -22.48 5.48 -13.77
C GLY A 795 -21.95 6.87 -13.39
N SER A 796 -22.61 7.95 -13.79
CA SER A 796 -22.33 9.30 -13.27
C SER A 796 -23.24 9.59 -12.09
N LEU A 797 -22.66 9.81 -10.90
CA LEU A 797 -23.37 10.16 -9.67
C LEU A 797 -23.25 11.65 -9.39
N THR A 798 -24.40 12.32 -9.11
CA THR A 798 -24.44 13.68 -8.55
C THR A 798 -25.27 13.68 -7.28
N ILE A 799 -24.83 14.43 -6.24
CA ILE A 799 -25.52 14.53 -4.95
C ILE A 799 -25.83 16.00 -4.65
N TYR A 800 -27.01 16.24 -4.15
CA TYR A 800 -27.55 17.57 -3.87
C TYR A 800 -28.01 17.67 -2.41
N VAL A 801 -27.72 18.79 -1.79
CA VAL A 801 -28.19 19.15 -0.46
C VAL A 801 -28.90 20.51 -0.58
N ASN A 802 -30.17 20.57 -0.20
CA ASN A 802 -31.03 21.76 -0.32
C ASN A 802 -30.97 22.36 -1.76
N GLY A 803 -31.05 21.50 -2.77
CA GLY A 803 -31.04 21.89 -4.18
C GLY A 803 -29.70 22.32 -4.76
N VAL A 804 -28.65 22.34 -3.96
CA VAL A 804 -27.27 22.71 -4.39
C VAL A 804 -26.44 21.45 -4.58
N GLN A 805 -25.82 21.32 -5.74
CA GLN A 805 -24.92 20.21 -6.02
C GLN A 805 -23.68 20.26 -5.10
N GLN A 806 -23.42 19.16 -4.40
CA GLN A 806 -22.35 19.04 -3.43
C GLN A 806 -21.30 17.97 -3.79
N PHE A 807 -21.65 17.08 -4.73
CA PHE A 807 -20.75 16.05 -5.23
C PHE A 807 -21.07 15.73 -6.69
N SER A 808 -20.03 15.37 -7.45
CA SER A 808 -20.14 14.76 -8.78
C SER A 808 -18.98 13.77 -8.95
N GLY A 809 -19.29 12.56 -9.41
CA GLY A 809 -18.31 11.50 -9.65
C GLY A 809 -18.75 10.56 -10.75
N THR A 810 -17.83 9.79 -11.28
CA THR A 810 -18.04 8.78 -12.33
C THR A 810 -17.75 7.38 -11.80
N ASN A 811 -18.01 6.35 -12.58
CA ASN A 811 -17.84 4.95 -12.24
C ASN A 811 -18.68 4.50 -11.03
N PHE A 812 -19.83 5.14 -10.80
CA PHE A 812 -20.78 4.65 -9.82
C PHE A 812 -21.34 3.29 -10.30
N PRO A 813 -21.37 2.26 -9.43
CA PRO A 813 -21.74 0.91 -9.86
C PRO A 813 -23.21 0.81 -10.27
N ASP A 814 -23.49 -0.02 -11.27
CA ASP A 814 -24.85 -0.41 -11.61
C ASP A 814 -25.36 -1.48 -10.63
N ILE A 815 -26.33 -1.11 -9.81
CA ILE A 815 -26.88 -1.98 -8.77
C ILE A 815 -28.25 -2.55 -9.18
N PHE A 816 -29.04 -1.78 -9.91
CA PHE A 816 -30.47 -2.05 -10.06
C PHE A 816 -30.88 -2.64 -11.41
N THR A 817 -30.04 -2.62 -12.41
CA THR A 817 -30.36 -3.23 -13.71
C THR A 817 -30.63 -4.73 -13.55
N GLY A 818 -31.77 -5.16 -14.08
CA GLY A 818 -32.28 -6.55 -13.98
C GLY A 818 -33.29 -6.82 -12.88
N GLY A 819 -33.67 -5.80 -12.06
CA GLY A 819 -34.82 -5.86 -11.13
C GLY A 819 -34.53 -6.64 -9.82
N ASN A 820 -35.55 -6.77 -8.99
CA ASN A 820 -35.58 -7.51 -7.71
C ASN A 820 -34.80 -6.89 -6.53
N ALA A 821 -34.50 -5.60 -6.56
CA ALA A 821 -33.92 -4.91 -5.42
C ALA A 821 -34.97 -4.68 -4.32
N SER A 822 -34.54 -4.74 -3.07
CA SER A 822 -35.26 -4.33 -1.87
C SER A 822 -34.94 -2.90 -1.53
N PHE A 823 -35.96 -2.13 -1.08
CA PHE A 823 -35.74 -0.73 -0.73
C PHE A 823 -36.21 -0.44 0.68
N GLY A 824 -35.56 0.49 1.34
CA GLY A 824 -35.86 0.89 2.71
C GLY A 824 -35.70 2.38 2.98
N LEU A 825 -36.49 2.89 3.92
CA LEU A 825 -36.33 4.20 4.53
C LEU A 825 -36.01 4.01 6.01
N GLY A 826 -34.98 4.71 6.47
CA GLY A 826 -34.58 4.72 7.86
C GLY A 826 -33.88 3.42 8.35
N VAL A 827 -33.80 2.40 7.51
CA VAL A 827 -33.20 1.08 7.85
C VAL A 827 -32.47 0.48 6.65
N ASN A 828 -31.47 -0.32 6.95
CA ASN A 828 -30.82 -1.28 6.06
C ASN A 828 -30.73 -2.65 6.75
N TYR A 829 -29.79 -3.50 6.38
CA TYR A 829 -29.61 -4.83 6.96
C TYR A 829 -28.77 -4.86 8.25
N TRP A 830 -27.96 -3.81 8.53
CA TRP A 830 -26.91 -3.87 9.58
C TRP A 830 -26.71 -2.60 10.40
N ASP A 831 -26.98 -1.38 9.86
CA ASP A 831 -26.68 -0.14 10.56
C ASP A 831 -27.79 0.26 11.55
N THR A 832 -27.48 1.21 12.44
CA THR A 832 -28.45 1.78 13.36
C THR A 832 -29.57 2.49 12.59
N PRO A 833 -30.85 2.23 12.87
CA PRO A 833 -31.96 2.90 12.21
C PRO A 833 -31.93 4.42 12.39
N PHE A 834 -32.47 5.10 11.40
CA PHE A 834 -32.66 6.55 11.45
C PHE A 834 -33.63 6.95 12.57
N LYS A 835 -33.34 8.07 13.24
CA LYS A 835 -34.23 8.68 14.21
C LYS A 835 -34.52 10.12 13.81
N GLY A 836 -35.78 10.45 13.64
CA GLY A 836 -36.22 11.75 13.16
C GLY A 836 -37.43 11.67 12.25
N GLN A 837 -37.57 12.61 11.38
CA GLN A 837 -38.71 12.70 10.43
C GLN A 837 -38.24 12.63 9.00
N MET A 838 -39.04 12.00 8.12
CA MET A 838 -38.86 12.02 6.65
C MET A 838 -40.15 12.40 5.97
N ASP A 839 -40.01 13.13 4.85
CA ASP A 839 -41.13 13.62 4.10
C ASP A 839 -40.84 13.65 2.61
N GLU A 840 -41.90 13.62 1.78
CA GLU A 840 -41.85 13.83 0.33
C GLU A 840 -40.76 13.00 -0.37
N LEU A 841 -40.71 11.68 -0.10
CA LEU A 841 -39.83 10.79 -0.90
C LEU A 841 -40.34 10.75 -2.34
N ARG A 842 -39.46 11.03 -3.29
CA ARG A 842 -39.70 10.96 -4.72
C ARG A 842 -38.65 10.13 -5.43
N ILE A 843 -39.08 9.23 -6.29
CA ILE A 843 -38.19 8.36 -7.08
C ILE A 843 -38.55 8.56 -8.56
N TYR A 844 -37.54 8.79 -9.36
CA TYR A 844 -37.65 9.04 -10.79
C TYR A 844 -36.90 7.96 -11.58
N LYS A 845 -37.50 7.52 -12.67
CA LYS A 845 -36.77 6.88 -13.76
C LYS A 845 -36.14 7.98 -14.61
N GLY A 846 -34.86 7.88 -14.85
CA GLY A 846 -34.04 8.92 -15.49
C GLY A 846 -33.40 9.89 -14.50
N SER A 847 -32.39 10.57 -14.95
CA SER A 847 -31.63 11.54 -14.16
C SER A 847 -32.27 12.92 -14.23
N LEU A 848 -32.60 13.49 -13.06
CA LEU A 848 -33.09 14.87 -12.95
C LEU A 848 -31.95 15.86 -13.23
N THR A 849 -32.28 16.91 -13.96
CA THR A 849 -31.37 18.03 -14.21
C THR A 849 -31.13 18.84 -12.91
N PRO A 850 -30.02 19.58 -12.81
CA PRO A 850 -29.76 20.46 -11.65
C PRO A 850 -30.92 21.44 -11.36
N ALA A 851 -31.58 21.97 -12.42
CA ALA A 851 -32.72 22.86 -12.27
C ALA A 851 -33.92 22.16 -11.63
N GLN A 852 -34.24 20.94 -12.08
CA GLN A 852 -35.34 20.14 -11.51
C GLN A 852 -35.04 19.77 -10.03
N LEU A 853 -33.81 19.40 -9.70
CA LEU A 853 -33.42 19.09 -8.31
C LEU A 853 -33.44 20.31 -7.39
N SER A 854 -33.06 21.48 -7.91
CA SER A 854 -33.21 22.76 -7.18
C SER A 854 -34.67 23.11 -6.93
N GLU A 855 -35.57 22.80 -7.85
CA GLU A 855 -37.02 23.05 -7.67
C GLU A 855 -37.65 22.13 -6.62
N LEU A 856 -37.24 20.87 -6.55
CA LEU A 856 -37.70 19.91 -5.54
C LEU A 856 -37.32 20.29 -4.09
N ALA A 857 -36.32 21.13 -3.94
CA ALA A 857 -35.83 21.60 -2.65
C ALA A 857 -36.48 22.92 -2.17
N LYS A 858 -37.44 23.48 -2.92
CA LYS A 858 -38.22 24.66 -2.52
C LYS A 858 -39.48 24.27 -1.76
#